data_5f7a34c4bc3b9d99ea4cba4e58fb2872
#
_entry.id   5f7a34c4bc3b9d99ea4cba4e58fb2872
#
_cell.length_a   1.000
_cell.length_b   1.000
_cell.length_c   1.000
_cell.angle_alpha   90.00
_cell.angle_beta   90.00
_cell.angle_gamma   90.00
#
_symmetry.space_group_name_H-M   'P 1'
#
loop_
_entity.id
_entity.type
_entity.pdbx_description
1 polymer ?
#
loop_
_entity_poly.entity_id
_entity_poly.type
_entity_poly.pdbx_seq_one_letter_code
_entity_poly.pdbx_strand_id
1 'polypeptide(L)'
;MNSSLTSFLFAIFFVSVTATKLLRLYLNAHGFPVLVFVVCLPAFFLADVILISAVWALICRKNGGLGLFGFAVGCVICVVTLGAASSQLGFYYHTGGELDWGDATKFAFSEDGRKVLLSEGATPLSFACAILLLSWIVKSRLSKLVSIIVSSGAVHARSALRWVATRTYSKSKFDKAETESSLLPTREHDSDSDFLYDSDDANTDITHNETPGQPGSENVGGRTIYCPRFVTGGYTMLVLLALLCIFTIFNHDRPYNRMFTTLPLPLLAVFAPKPVECSSSSWPLPALIEKVRWEKQNGNYKGWAPGSANEVIEKYRQRVPDWLPSELPYGFARWSQDSKSEDVQTLLHNTTLSHDDGCADPLILDPYYNPANDPMKITNLDNPFLEPLQQIMQERSVKIKHIALILMESMREELFPLQQGTGFHDLIMKSHDELDHDDINELLSHISPNSERITGLEGNWMGQNGTSFGRQFSEWNDETKPGFGGINIRGALTTSSVSTKSLAAVHCGTWPLAVDMFEEAEAESYQPCLPQVLELFNRIKANTSSDDFREQQWYPAFFQAVTDGYDRQDKFDDKMGFKHIVNKKRIKQDALYNPELEEINYFGFPETALKSYITDYITNATANNQRMFMSHFTSTTHHPWATPKWFNASEYMGTAHGLMQTHKDLNSYLNTVRFTDAWIGQLMQILDEQGISNETLVVFVGDHGQAFKEDVSKTGTYGNPHISNHRVPITFRHPQLPRVQHQVNATSLSILPTILDLLVSTDSLNPKDTAAAADLVQDYEGQSLIRPFKATHKGRRAWNYSLVNPGGRMLTITSSDTPWRLVLPLDKKTEYIFSDLGSDPMELELVLEWSLSSLASTVRRKHSEEAADWLREAEKVGLWWASERKRLWKYNPS
;
A
#
# COMPACT_ATOMS: atom_id res chain seq x y z
N MET A 1 44.38 17.59 9.05
CA MET A 1 43.46 16.63 8.35
C MET A 1 43.81 16.58 6.87
N ASN A 2 43.86 15.39 6.28
CA ASN A 2 44.18 15.17 4.87
C ASN A 2 43.13 15.82 3.96
N SER A 3 43.51 16.80 3.16
CA SER A 3 42.57 17.52 2.25
C SER A 3 41.86 16.59 1.25
N SER A 4 42.48 15.44 0.97
CA SER A 4 41.91 14.41 0.08
C SER A 4 40.73 13.67 0.73
N LEU A 5 40.80 13.37 2.05
CA LEU A 5 39.71 12.70 2.77
C LEU A 5 38.47 13.59 2.90
N THR A 6 38.67 14.87 3.27
CA THR A 6 37.55 15.82 3.39
C THR A 6 36.83 16.04 2.04
N SER A 7 37.61 16.16 0.95
CA SER A 7 37.03 16.27 -0.40
C SER A 7 36.28 15.01 -0.84
N PHE A 8 36.75 13.83 -0.42
CA PHE A 8 36.08 12.57 -0.73
C PHE A 8 34.76 12.41 0.04
N LEU A 9 34.77 12.65 1.36
CA LEU A 9 33.55 12.62 2.17
C LEU A 9 32.48 13.60 1.67
N PHE A 10 32.90 14.82 1.32
CA PHE A 10 31.99 15.79 0.73
C PHE A 10 31.43 15.32 -0.61
N ALA A 11 32.24 14.70 -1.46
CA ALA A 11 31.79 14.16 -2.74
C ALA A 11 30.77 13.02 -2.55
N ILE A 12 30.93 12.15 -1.56
CA ILE A 12 29.95 11.11 -1.21
C ILE A 12 28.59 11.76 -0.90
N PHE A 13 28.59 12.74 -0.03
CA PHE A 13 27.36 13.44 0.34
C PHE A 13 26.69 14.08 -0.90
N PHE A 14 27.46 14.84 -1.67
CA PHE A 14 26.97 15.53 -2.86
C PHE A 14 26.37 14.58 -3.89
N VAL A 15 27.09 13.49 -4.23
CA VAL A 15 26.62 12.49 -5.20
C VAL A 15 25.37 11.80 -4.70
N SER A 16 25.32 11.42 -3.42
CA SER A 16 24.15 10.77 -2.79
C SER A 16 22.90 11.65 -2.87
N VAL A 17 23.03 12.92 -2.45
CA VAL A 17 21.90 13.88 -2.48
C VAL A 17 21.45 14.15 -3.91
N THR A 18 22.39 14.38 -4.81
CA THR A 18 22.08 14.72 -6.21
C THR A 18 21.41 13.55 -6.92
N ALA A 19 21.90 12.31 -6.75
CA ALA A 19 21.32 11.13 -7.40
C ALA A 19 19.88 10.89 -6.96
N THR A 20 19.61 10.97 -5.65
CA THR A 20 18.25 10.80 -5.11
C THR A 20 17.33 11.96 -5.48
N LYS A 21 17.85 13.18 -5.58
CA LYS A 21 17.08 14.33 -6.05
C LYS A 21 16.68 14.18 -7.51
N LEU A 22 17.60 13.77 -8.37
CA LEU A 22 17.32 13.54 -9.80
C LEU A 22 16.30 12.40 -9.98
N LEU A 23 16.42 11.31 -9.20
CA LEU A 23 15.43 10.25 -9.21
C LEU A 23 14.03 10.78 -8.84
N ARG A 24 13.92 11.58 -7.78
CA ARG A 24 12.65 12.17 -7.34
C ARG A 24 12.05 13.10 -8.38
N LEU A 25 12.88 13.95 -9.02
CA LEU A 25 12.45 14.81 -10.11
C LEU A 25 11.95 13.99 -11.30
N TYR A 26 12.66 12.94 -11.67
CA TYR A 26 12.26 12.03 -12.74
C TYR A 26 10.89 11.38 -12.47
N LEU A 27 10.70 10.80 -11.27
CA LEU A 27 9.47 10.10 -10.90
C LEU A 27 8.23 11.00 -10.87
N ASN A 28 8.41 12.31 -10.60
CA ASN A 28 7.27 13.22 -10.42
C ASN A 28 7.19 14.31 -11.54
N ALA A 29 8.05 14.26 -12.55
CA ALA A 29 8.09 15.28 -13.62
C ALA A 29 6.81 15.34 -14.44
N HIS A 30 6.13 14.20 -14.63
CA HIS A 30 4.89 14.09 -15.41
C HIS A 30 3.73 14.91 -14.81
N GLY A 31 3.76 15.20 -13.50
CA GLY A 31 2.76 16.03 -12.80
C GLY A 31 2.84 17.53 -13.13
N PHE A 32 3.77 17.95 -14.02
CA PHE A 32 3.95 19.36 -14.37
C PHE A 32 3.88 19.60 -15.89
N PRO A 33 3.25 20.69 -16.32
CA PRO A 33 3.53 21.20 -17.66
C PRO A 33 5.03 21.52 -17.80
N VAL A 34 5.64 21.14 -18.92
CA VAL A 34 7.10 21.23 -19.14
C VAL A 34 7.64 22.62 -18.82
N LEU A 35 6.95 23.68 -19.26
CA LEU A 35 7.37 25.07 -19.00
C LEU A 35 7.39 25.39 -17.50
N VAL A 36 6.36 24.98 -16.76
CA VAL A 36 6.26 25.19 -15.30
C VAL A 36 7.37 24.44 -14.57
N PHE A 37 7.62 23.18 -14.95
CA PHE A 37 8.72 22.38 -14.41
C PHE A 37 10.07 23.07 -14.58
N VAL A 38 10.39 23.54 -15.80
CA VAL A 38 11.66 24.21 -16.09
C VAL A 38 11.80 25.52 -15.29
N VAL A 39 10.73 26.30 -15.18
CA VAL A 39 10.74 27.57 -14.42
C VAL A 39 10.92 27.32 -12.93
N CYS A 40 10.28 26.29 -12.36
CA CYS A 40 10.39 25.96 -10.94
C CYS A 40 11.68 25.18 -10.58
N LEU A 41 12.38 24.61 -11.56
CA LEU A 41 13.55 23.75 -11.34
C LEU A 41 14.61 24.35 -10.39
N PRO A 42 15.02 25.63 -10.48
CA PRO A 42 15.97 26.24 -9.55
C PRO A 42 15.47 26.23 -8.10
N ALA A 43 14.15 26.42 -7.89
CA ALA A 43 13.56 26.42 -6.55
C ALA A 43 13.55 25.02 -5.94
N PHE A 44 13.36 23.97 -6.74
CA PHE A 44 13.39 22.59 -6.27
C PHE A 44 14.75 22.18 -5.68
N PHE A 45 15.85 22.79 -6.13
CA PHE A 45 17.20 22.54 -5.61
C PHE A 45 17.61 23.44 -4.44
N LEU A 46 16.77 24.37 -4.00
CA LEU A 46 17.14 25.31 -2.93
C LEU A 46 17.54 24.62 -1.63
N ALA A 47 16.75 23.63 -1.19
CA ALA A 47 17.03 22.84 0.01
C ALA A 47 18.35 22.06 -0.13
N ASP A 48 18.62 21.51 -1.32
CA ASP A 48 19.86 20.78 -1.63
C ASP A 48 21.06 21.71 -1.54
N VAL A 49 20.99 22.91 -2.12
CA VAL A 49 22.08 23.89 -2.07
C VAL A 49 22.39 24.33 -0.64
N ILE A 50 21.35 24.60 0.18
CA ILE A 50 21.53 24.97 1.59
C ILE A 50 22.21 23.83 2.35
N LEU A 51 21.73 22.61 2.19
CA LEU A 51 22.22 21.44 2.91
C LEU A 51 23.64 21.06 2.48
N ILE A 52 23.93 21.07 1.18
CA ILE A 52 25.28 20.83 0.63
C ILE A 52 26.25 21.88 1.17
N SER A 53 25.84 23.16 1.21
CA SER A 53 26.70 24.25 1.75
C SER A 53 26.95 24.07 3.26
N ALA A 54 25.93 23.66 4.02
CA ALA A 54 26.06 23.41 5.46
C ALA A 54 27.01 22.23 5.74
N VAL A 55 26.85 21.11 5.06
CA VAL A 55 27.72 19.94 5.21
C VAL A 55 29.14 20.23 4.75
N TRP A 56 29.31 21.00 3.67
CA TRP A 56 30.63 21.46 3.24
C TRP A 56 31.32 22.30 4.35
N ALA A 57 30.60 23.24 4.97
CA ALA A 57 31.12 24.06 6.05
C ALA A 57 31.51 23.25 7.29
N LEU A 58 30.71 22.21 7.65
CA LEU A 58 31.02 21.30 8.76
C LEU A 58 32.30 20.50 8.52
N ILE A 59 32.45 19.92 7.31
CA ILE A 59 33.60 19.06 6.96
C ILE A 59 34.86 19.86 6.75
N CYS A 60 34.80 21.10 6.23
CA CYS A 60 35.96 21.91 5.85
C CYS A 60 36.46 22.82 6.97
N ARG A 61 35.80 22.92 8.13
CA ARG A 61 36.19 23.77 9.25
C ARG A 61 37.47 23.22 9.94
N LYS A 62 38.56 24.00 9.92
CA LYS A 62 39.91 23.47 10.23
C LYS A 62 40.37 23.67 11.67
N ASN A 63 39.78 24.53 12.52
CA ASN A 63 40.39 24.98 13.77
C ASN A 63 39.51 24.73 15.00
N GLY A 64 40.17 24.16 16.07
CA GLY A 64 39.63 24.03 17.42
C GLY A 64 38.71 22.80 17.64
N GLY A 65 38.32 22.58 18.89
CA GLY A 65 37.45 21.47 19.32
C GLY A 65 36.11 21.46 18.60
N LEU A 66 35.51 22.63 18.33
CA LEU A 66 34.33 22.81 17.53
C LEU A 66 34.51 22.35 16.05
N GLY A 67 35.72 22.49 15.50
CA GLY A 67 36.03 21.98 14.18
C GLY A 67 36.08 20.45 14.10
N LEU A 68 36.61 19.80 15.13
CA LEU A 68 36.65 18.34 15.23
C LEU A 68 35.25 17.75 15.42
N PHE A 69 34.44 18.37 16.29
CA PHE A 69 33.03 17.99 16.48
C PHE A 69 32.24 18.14 15.21
N GLY A 70 32.32 19.30 14.52
CA GLY A 70 31.63 19.52 13.23
C GLY A 70 32.06 18.51 12.17
N PHE A 71 33.33 18.14 12.12
CA PHE A 71 33.81 17.10 11.20
C PHE A 71 33.22 15.72 11.55
N ALA A 72 33.16 15.33 12.81
CA ALA A 72 32.57 14.07 13.24
C ALA A 72 31.07 14.00 12.86
N VAL A 73 30.34 15.09 13.14
CA VAL A 73 28.93 15.21 12.72
C VAL A 73 28.78 15.12 11.19
N GLY A 74 29.64 15.83 10.45
CA GLY A 74 29.68 15.76 9.00
C GLY A 74 29.94 14.34 8.46
N CYS A 75 30.82 13.58 9.08
CA CYS A 75 31.09 12.18 8.74
C CYS A 75 29.83 11.31 8.94
N VAL A 76 29.16 11.44 10.08
CA VAL A 76 27.92 10.70 10.37
C VAL A 76 26.85 11.02 9.32
N ILE A 77 26.65 12.30 9.02
CA ILE A 77 25.69 12.73 7.98
C ILE A 77 26.04 12.11 6.63
N CYS A 78 27.31 12.10 6.22
CA CYS A 78 27.73 11.50 4.95
C CYS A 78 27.46 10.00 4.89
N VAL A 79 27.75 9.25 5.96
CA VAL A 79 27.53 7.79 6.02
C VAL A 79 26.04 7.47 5.98
N VAL A 80 25.24 8.17 6.80
CA VAL A 80 23.78 8.00 6.84
C VAL A 80 23.17 8.33 5.48
N THR A 81 23.60 9.43 4.85
CA THR A 81 23.08 9.82 3.54
C THR A 81 23.50 8.84 2.43
N LEU A 82 24.71 8.28 2.49
CA LEU A 82 25.15 7.22 1.57
C LEU A 82 24.26 5.98 1.71
N GLY A 83 24.06 5.50 2.94
CA GLY A 83 23.18 4.37 3.21
C GLY A 83 21.76 4.60 2.71
N ALA A 84 21.18 5.75 3.03
CA ALA A 84 19.83 6.12 2.57
C ALA A 84 19.74 6.24 1.03
N ALA A 85 20.72 6.86 0.38
CA ALA A 85 20.72 7.00 -1.07
C ALA A 85 20.86 5.66 -1.78
N SER A 86 21.75 4.79 -1.31
CA SER A 86 21.94 3.46 -1.89
C SER A 86 20.70 2.58 -1.72
N SER A 87 20.04 2.64 -0.56
CA SER A 87 18.76 1.93 -0.31
C SER A 87 17.65 2.49 -1.20
N GLN A 88 17.53 3.80 -1.34
CA GLN A 88 16.54 4.44 -2.22
C GLN A 88 16.71 4.04 -3.70
N LEU A 89 17.95 4.03 -4.19
CA LEU A 89 18.26 3.65 -5.57
C LEU A 89 18.08 2.14 -5.79
N GLY A 90 18.45 1.32 -4.81
CA GLY A 90 18.22 -0.13 -4.84
C GLY A 90 16.75 -0.48 -4.84
N PHE A 91 15.97 0.16 -3.99
CA PHE A 91 14.52 0.00 -3.95
C PHE A 91 13.86 0.40 -5.28
N TYR A 92 14.26 1.55 -5.85
CA TYR A 92 13.78 1.98 -7.16
C TYR A 92 14.11 0.97 -8.26
N TYR A 93 15.32 0.42 -8.25
CA TYR A 93 15.74 -0.57 -9.25
C TYR A 93 14.84 -1.81 -9.25
N HIS A 94 14.42 -2.28 -8.07
CA HIS A 94 13.56 -3.46 -7.94
C HIS A 94 12.08 -3.16 -8.15
N THR A 95 11.59 -2.02 -7.67
CA THR A 95 10.14 -1.75 -7.59
C THR A 95 9.66 -0.66 -8.55
N GLY A 96 10.56 0.12 -9.15
CA GLY A 96 10.20 1.31 -9.92
C GLY A 96 9.61 2.46 -9.08
N GLY A 97 9.60 2.32 -7.74
CA GLY A 97 8.96 3.26 -6.81
C GLY A 97 9.95 4.01 -5.89
N GLU A 98 9.42 4.94 -5.09
CA GLU A 98 10.17 5.68 -4.08
C GLU A 98 9.97 5.04 -2.70
N LEU A 99 11.08 4.82 -1.96
CA LEU A 99 11.05 4.26 -0.61
C LEU A 99 10.45 5.26 0.39
N ASP A 100 9.47 4.84 1.18
CA ASP A 100 9.00 5.60 2.33
C ASP A 100 9.76 5.20 3.60
N TRP A 101 10.43 6.18 4.20
CA TRP A 101 11.28 5.96 5.36
C TRP A 101 10.47 5.67 6.63
N GLY A 102 9.24 6.15 6.73
CA GLY A 102 8.35 5.86 7.86
C GLY A 102 8.00 4.38 7.92
N ASP A 103 7.71 3.76 6.77
CA ASP A 103 7.38 2.34 6.72
C ASP A 103 8.63 1.46 6.77
N ALA A 104 9.71 1.86 6.11
CA ALA A 104 10.96 1.09 6.10
C ALA A 104 11.47 0.73 7.51
N THR A 105 11.23 1.60 8.49
CA THR A 105 11.63 1.35 9.88
C THR A 105 10.81 0.26 10.55
N LYS A 106 9.51 0.15 10.24
CA LYS A 106 8.64 -0.90 10.79
C LYS A 106 9.17 -2.28 10.40
N PHE A 107 9.55 -2.45 9.12
CA PHE A 107 10.19 -3.68 8.63
C PHE A 107 11.56 -3.92 9.25
N ALA A 108 12.40 -2.90 9.40
CA ALA A 108 13.73 -3.04 9.99
C ALA A 108 13.72 -3.52 11.46
N PHE A 109 12.65 -3.23 12.21
CA PHE A 109 12.50 -3.68 13.58
C PHE A 109 11.87 -5.07 13.73
N SER A 110 11.21 -5.62 12.70
CA SER A 110 10.70 -6.99 12.70
C SER A 110 11.81 -8.01 12.40
N GLU A 111 11.71 -9.23 12.94
CA GLU A 111 12.71 -10.28 12.70
C GLU A 111 12.74 -10.72 11.24
N ASP A 112 11.58 -10.98 10.68
CA ASP A 112 11.44 -11.45 9.29
C ASP A 112 11.73 -10.32 8.29
N GLY A 113 11.34 -9.07 8.59
CA GLY A 113 11.72 -7.90 7.79
C GLY A 113 13.24 -7.70 7.71
N ARG A 114 14.00 -7.98 8.79
CA ARG A 114 15.46 -7.96 8.74
C ARG A 114 16.04 -9.06 7.85
N LYS A 115 15.42 -10.25 7.82
CA LYS A 115 15.84 -11.33 6.91
C LYS A 115 15.68 -10.93 5.46
N VAL A 116 14.54 -10.29 5.12
CA VAL A 116 14.30 -9.71 3.79
C VAL A 116 15.35 -8.67 3.42
N LEU A 117 15.61 -7.70 4.32
CA LEU A 117 16.61 -6.66 4.08
C LEU A 117 18.03 -7.22 3.89
N LEU A 118 18.37 -8.32 4.56
CA LEU A 118 19.67 -8.97 4.41
C LEU A 118 19.77 -9.78 3.11
N SER A 119 18.69 -10.47 2.71
CA SER A 119 18.67 -11.25 1.46
C SER A 119 18.79 -10.36 0.22
N GLU A 120 18.15 -9.17 0.25
CA GLU A 120 18.15 -8.20 -0.84
C GLU A 120 19.29 -7.16 -0.73
N GLY A 121 20.17 -7.29 0.24
CA GLY A 121 21.23 -6.33 0.54
C GLY A 121 22.28 -6.14 -0.56
N ALA A 122 22.40 -7.06 -1.51
CA ALA A 122 23.38 -7.00 -2.61
C ALA A 122 23.17 -5.77 -3.51
N THR A 123 21.93 -5.43 -3.80
CA THR A 123 21.60 -4.30 -4.69
C THR A 123 21.90 -2.94 -4.07
N PRO A 124 21.47 -2.61 -2.84
CA PRO A 124 21.90 -1.40 -2.15
C PRO A 124 23.42 -1.30 -2.01
N LEU A 125 24.12 -2.42 -1.74
CA LEU A 125 25.59 -2.45 -1.65
C LEU A 125 26.23 -2.09 -3.00
N SER A 126 25.70 -2.61 -4.10
CA SER A 126 26.18 -2.27 -5.46
C SER A 126 26.03 -0.78 -5.77
N PHE A 127 24.90 -0.18 -5.42
CA PHE A 127 24.69 1.28 -5.54
C PHE A 127 25.62 2.07 -4.62
N ALA A 128 25.87 1.60 -3.39
CA ALA A 128 26.83 2.23 -2.50
C ALA A 128 28.25 2.22 -3.12
N CYS A 129 28.69 1.10 -3.67
CA CYS A 129 29.97 1.01 -4.39
C CYS A 129 30.02 1.96 -5.61
N ALA A 130 28.94 2.04 -6.37
CA ALA A 130 28.87 2.97 -7.52
C ALA A 130 28.95 4.45 -7.09
N ILE A 131 28.25 4.83 -6.01
CA ILE A 131 28.33 6.19 -5.44
C ILE A 131 29.76 6.48 -4.93
N LEU A 132 30.40 5.54 -4.25
CA LEU A 132 31.76 5.70 -3.75
C LEU A 132 32.75 5.87 -4.91
N LEU A 133 32.66 5.05 -5.95
CA LEU A 133 33.49 5.15 -7.14
C LEU A 133 33.34 6.49 -7.86
N LEU A 134 32.10 6.90 -8.09
CA LEU A 134 31.80 8.20 -8.73
C LEU A 134 32.32 9.36 -7.87
N SER A 135 32.11 9.29 -6.58
CA SER A 135 32.62 10.29 -5.62
C SER A 135 34.14 10.38 -5.64
N TRP A 136 34.84 9.24 -5.78
CA TRP A 136 36.30 9.22 -5.92
C TRP A 136 36.80 9.92 -7.18
N ILE A 137 36.11 9.73 -8.30
CA ILE A 137 36.42 10.35 -9.60
C ILE A 137 36.22 11.86 -9.54
N VAL A 138 35.09 12.33 -8.98
CA VAL A 138 34.72 13.75 -9.02
C VAL A 138 35.24 14.61 -7.87
N LYS A 139 35.74 14.02 -6.77
CA LYS A 139 36.10 14.70 -5.50
C LYS A 139 36.92 15.97 -5.66
N SER A 140 37.96 15.95 -6.51
CA SER A 140 38.88 17.06 -6.65
C SER A 140 38.29 18.24 -7.41
N ARG A 141 37.52 17.96 -8.49
CA ARG A 141 36.86 19.01 -9.30
C ARG A 141 35.70 19.62 -8.53
N LEU A 142 34.89 18.78 -7.90
CA LEU A 142 33.70 19.17 -7.14
C LEU A 142 34.07 20.05 -5.94
N SER A 143 35.07 19.66 -5.14
CA SER A 143 35.52 20.42 -3.98
C SER A 143 36.04 21.81 -4.35
N LYS A 144 36.77 21.95 -5.48
CA LYS A 144 37.21 23.25 -6.00
C LYS A 144 36.02 24.11 -6.43
N LEU A 145 35.09 23.56 -7.19
CA LEU A 145 33.89 24.26 -7.72
C LEU A 145 33.02 24.79 -6.59
N VAL A 146 32.67 23.93 -5.62
CA VAL A 146 31.84 24.34 -4.48
C VAL A 146 32.57 25.33 -3.58
N SER A 147 33.89 25.18 -3.38
CA SER A 147 34.68 26.19 -2.67
C SER A 147 34.59 27.57 -3.29
N ILE A 148 34.66 27.66 -4.61
CA ILE A 148 34.53 28.95 -5.36
C ILE A 148 33.12 29.51 -5.16
N ILE A 149 32.07 28.71 -5.32
CA ILE A 149 30.67 29.14 -5.19
C ILE A 149 30.38 29.64 -3.77
N VAL A 150 30.75 28.86 -2.76
CA VAL A 150 30.48 29.19 -1.35
C VAL A 150 31.30 30.41 -0.92
N SER A 151 32.56 30.49 -1.33
CA SER A 151 33.38 31.67 -1.01
C SER A 151 32.86 32.94 -1.68
N SER A 152 32.47 32.87 -2.93
CA SER A 152 31.84 33.99 -3.69
C SER A 152 30.50 34.40 -3.04
N GLY A 153 29.64 33.42 -2.70
CA GLY A 153 28.38 33.69 -2.01
C GLY A 153 28.57 34.32 -0.63
N ALA A 154 29.56 33.87 0.15
CA ALA A 154 29.89 34.44 1.45
C ALA A 154 30.39 35.90 1.35
N VAL A 155 31.17 36.24 0.30
CA VAL A 155 31.62 37.61 0.03
C VAL A 155 30.42 38.48 -0.30
N HIS A 156 29.53 38.06 -1.20
CA HIS A 156 28.34 38.83 -1.55
C HIS A 156 27.36 39.00 -0.37
N ALA A 157 27.16 37.96 0.43
CA ALA A 157 26.32 38.03 1.64
C ALA A 157 26.91 39.02 2.67
N ARG A 158 28.23 38.99 2.91
CA ARG A 158 28.90 39.99 3.78
C ARG A 158 28.80 41.40 3.24
N SER A 159 28.89 41.58 1.92
CA SER A 159 28.73 42.87 1.30
C SER A 159 27.30 43.41 1.41
N ALA A 160 26.30 42.54 1.23
CA ALA A 160 24.89 42.87 1.43
C ALA A 160 24.57 43.23 2.90
N LEU A 161 25.08 42.45 3.85
CA LEU A 161 24.91 42.73 5.28
C LEU A 161 25.59 44.07 5.68
N ARG A 162 26.80 44.36 5.16
CA ARG A 162 27.46 45.64 5.38
C ARG A 162 26.67 46.80 4.76
N TRP A 163 26.10 46.60 3.56
CA TRP A 163 25.27 47.62 2.91
C TRP A 163 23.99 47.91 3.72
N VAL A 164 23.32 46.87 4.21
CA VAL A 164 22.14 47.03 5.10
C VAL A 164 22.54 47.70 6.42
N ALA A 165 23.64 47.28 7.03
CA ALA A 165 24.13 47.88 8.28
C ALA A 165 24.53 49.35 8.13
N THR A 166 25.19 49.70 7.00
CA THR A 166 25.51 51.12 6.70
C THR A 166 24.27 51.95 6.44
N ARG A 167 23.23 51.39 5.81
CA ARG A 167 21.96 52.10 5.56
C ARG A 167 21.13 52.28 6.85
N THR A 168 21.09 51.31 7.72
CA THR A 168 20.42 51.40 9.01
C THR A 168 21.16 52.37 9.93
N TYR A 169 22.50 52.39 9.91
CA TYR A 169 23.33 53.36 10.65
C TYR A 169 23.16 54.74 10.11
N SER A 170 23.08 54.95 8.79
CA SER A 170 22.84 56.25 8.13
C SER A 170 21.42 56.79 8.47
N LYS A 171 20.42 55.92 8.47
CA LYS A 171 19.06 56.32 8.84
C LYS A 171 18.93 56.71 10.31
N SER A 172 19.59 55.94 11.22
CA SER A 172 19.70 56.29 12.64
C SER A 172 20.46 57.60 12.92
N LYS A 173 21.42 58.02 12.07
CA LYS A 173 22.11 59.30 12.17
C LYS A 173 21.21 60.43 11.65
N PHE A 174 20.39 60.16 10.61
CA PHE A 174 19.44 61.16 10.07
C PHE A 174 18.31 61.39 11.06
N ASP A 175 17.74 60.36 11.64
CA ASP A 175 16.71 60.47 12.66
C ASP A 175 17.22 61.15 13.95
N LYS A 176 18.51 61.02 14.35
CA LYS A 176 19.15 61.72 15.45
C LYS A 176 19.38 63.20 15.10
N ALA A 177 19.76 63.54 13.88
CA ALA A 177 19.95 64.91 13.44
C ALA A 177 18.64 65.69 13.34
N GLU A 178 17.53 65.02 12.95
CA GLU A 178 16.18 65.64 12.99
C GLU A 178 15.66 65.85 14.41
N THR A 179 16.01 64.92 15.34
CA THR A 179 15.59 65.05 16.75
C THR A 179 16.38 66.10 17.52
N GLU A 180 17.67 66.38 17.14
CA GLU A 180 18.50 67.42 17.73
C GLU A 180 18.19 68.82 17.14
N SER A 181 17.68 68.91 15.92
CA SER A 181 17.29 70.21 15.34
C SER A 181 15.95 70.72 15.83
N SER A 182 15.17 69.98 16.58
CA SER A 182 13.88 70.38 17.10
C SER A 182 13.90 70.83 18.59
N LEU A 183 15.09 70.94 19.23
CA LEU A 183 15.25 71.29 20.63
C LEU A 183 16.15 72.51 20.95
N LEU A 184 16.19 73.55 20.10
CA LEU A 184 16.85 74.80 20.44
C LEU A 184 15.82 75.95 20.48
N PRO A 185 15.67 76.63 21.59
CA PRO A 185 14.85 77.86 21.71
C PRO A 185 15.57 79.07 21.13
N THR A 186 14.85 79.85 20.38
CA THR A 186 15.18 81.22 19.98
C THR A 186 15.64 82.08 21.13
N ARG A 187 16.82 82.74 21.08
CA ARG A 187 17.13 83.96 21.81
C ARG A 187 18.02 84.88 20.98
N GLU A 188 17.54 86.07 20.86
CA GLU A 188 18.09 87.25 20.17
C GLU A 188 19.39 87.86 20.84
N HIS A 189 20.13 88.51 19.91
CA HIS A 189 20.99 89.72 20.14
C HIS A 189 22.17 89.66 21.10
N ASP A 190 23.34 89.98 20.81
CA ASP A 190 24.00 91.29 20.49
C ASP A 190 25.53 91.11 20.38
N SER A 191 26.04 91.76 19.45
CA SER A 191 27.26 92.56 19.27
C SER A 191 28.61 92.22 19.97
N ASP A 192 29.59 92.35 19.13
CA ASP A 192 30.93 93.05 19.37
C ASP A 192 32.14 92.18 19.76
N SER A 193 33.12 92.43 18.95
CA SER A 193 34.55 92.71 19.18
C SER A 193 35.55 91.55 19.37
N ASP A 194 36.39 91.49 18.44
CA ASP A 194 37.82 91.74 18.43
C ASP A 194 38.83 90.82 19.18
N PHE A 195 39.94 90.75 18.52
CA PHE A 195 41.32 90.43 18.89
C PHE A 195 41.80 89.02 18.86
N LEU A 196 42.58 88.66 17.84
CA LEU A 196 44.04 88.80 17.64
C LEU A 196 44.90 87.77 18.39
N TYR A 197 45.81 87.28 17.53
CA TYR A 197 47.19 86.83 17.82
C TYR A 197 47.30 85.44 18.51
N ASP A 198 48.30 84.64 18.28
CA ASP A 198 49.50 84.53 17.52
C ASP A 198 50.07 83.10 17.64
N SER A 199 50.66 82.68 16.64
CA SER A 199 52.01 82.16 16.44
C SER A 199 52.55 80.99 17.24
N ASP A 200 53.24 80.32 16.53
CA ASP A 200 54.54 79.72 16.63
C ASP A 200 54.73 78.27 17.09
N ASP A 201 55.36 77.58 16.21
CA ASP A 201 56.69 76.98 16.13
C ASP A 201 56.82 75.57 16.74
N ALA A 202 57.50 74.65 16.23
CA ALA A 202 58.71 74.50 15.44
C ALA A 202 58.99 72.99 15.32
N ASN A 203 59.35 72.56 14.21
CA ASN A 203 60.68 71.92 13.86
C ASN A 203 61.20 70.75 14.69
N THR A 204 61.56 69.73 14.04
CA THR A 204 62.90 69.26 13.59
C THR A 204 62.81 67.86 13.06
N ASP A 205 63.17 67.62 11.90
CA ASP A 205 64.38 67.36 11.13
C ASP A 205 64.95 65.97 11.09
N ILE A 206 65.27 65.52 9.89
CA ILE A 206 66.49 64.93 9.32
C ILE A 206 66.58 63.37 9.54
N THR A 207 66.91 62.59 8.54
CA THR A 207 67.77 62.56 7.34
C THR A 207 67.53 61.40 6.40
N HIS A 208 67.56 61.62 5.13
CA HIS A 208 68.40 61.13 4.01
C HIS A 208 68.81 59.64 3.97
N ASN A 209 68.40 58.91 2.90
CA ASN A 209 69.43 58.66 1.85
C ASN A 209 68.78 58.18 0.49
N GLU A 210 69.33 58.76 -0.55
CA GLU A 210 69.26 58.60 -2.00
C GLU A 210 69.68 57.20 -2.46
N THR A 211 69.39 56.62 -3.60
CA THR A 211 69.03 56.86 -5.00
C THR A 211 69.34 55.57 -5.81
N PRO A 212 69.26 55.46 -7.12
CA PRO A 212 68.24 55.83 -8.10
C PRO A 212 67.87 54.73 -9.16
N GLY A 213 66.90 54.99 -10.02
CA GLY A 213 66.90 54.33 -11.35
C GLY A 213 65.64 53.81 -11.94
N GLN A 214 64.79 54.63 -12.52
CA GLN A 214 64.12 54.65 -13.86
C GLN A 214 63.51 53.38 -14.45
N PRO A 215 62.57 53.48 -15.46
CA PRO A 215 61.52 54.46 -15.70
C PRO A 215 60.12 53.80 -16.02
N GLY A 216 59.13 54.60 -15.89
CA GLY A 216 57.93 54.68 -16.79
C GLY A 216 57.10 53.49 -17.12
N SER A 217 55.93 53.43 -16.54
CA SER A 217 54.74 53.00 -17.29
C SER A 217 53.48 53.75 -16.77
N GLU A 218 52.86 54.43 -17.66
CA GLU A 218 51.64 55.20 -17.50
C GLU A 218 50.53 54.36 -16.82
N ASN A 219 50.04 54.82 -15.72
CA ASN A 219 48.77 54.35 -15.13
C ASN A 219 47.60 54.90 -15.91
N VAL A 220 47.14 54.16 -16.94
CA VAL A 220 45.83 54.37 -17.57
C VAL A 220 44.83 53.87 -16.53
N GLY A 221 44.18 54.78 -15.86
CA GLY A 221 43.03 54.53 -15.00
C GLY A 221 41.87 53.88 -15.78
N GLY A 222 41.84 52.56 -15.82
CA GLY A 222 40.72 51.76 -16.28
C GLY A 222 39.52 51.92 -15.31
N ARG A 223 38.69 52.96 -15.52
CA ARG A 223 37.33 52.98 -15.03
C ARG A 223 36.60 51.81 -15.67
N THR A 224 36.47 50.70 -14.95
CA THR A 224 35.48 49.67 -15.28
C THR A 224 34.10 50.34 -15.23
N ILE A 225 33.58 50.67 -16.39
CA ILE A 225 32.22 51.12 -16.57
C ILE A 225 31.34 49.87 -16.30
N TYR A 226 30.92 49.68 -15.06
CA TYR A 226 29.84 48.75 -14.76
C TYR A 226 28.58 49.26 -15.43
N CYS A 227 28.18 48.58 -16.51
CA CYS A 227 26.97 48.91 -17.25
C CYS A 227 25.77 48.74 -16.29
N PRO A 228 25.06 49.81 -15.87
CA PRO A 228 24.02 49.73 -14.85
C PRO A 228 22.86 48.79 -15.24
N ARG A 229 22.70 48.50 -16.53
CA ARG A 229 21.69 47.55 -17.03
C ARG A 229 21.99 46.08 -16.67
N PHE A 230 23.26 45.66 -16.55
CA PHE A 230 23.62 44.32 -16.13
C PHE A 230 23.43 44.12 -14.63
N VAL A 231 23.67 45.13 -13.83
CA VAL A 231 23.48 45.07 -12.37
C VAL A 231 21.98 45.04 -12.02
N THR A 232 21.15 45.86 -12.68
CA THR A 232 19.68 45.82 -12.47
C THR A 232 19.06 44.51 -12.95
N GLY A 233 19.49 43.93 -14.07
CA GLY A 233 19.04 42.62 -14.55
C GLY A 233 19.37 41.49 -13.59
N GLY A 234 20.57 41.52 -12.98
CA GLY A 234 20.96 40.54 -11.96
C GLY A 234 20.12 40.61 -10.65
N TYR A 235 19.79 41.83 -10.20
CA TYR A 235 18.91 42.01 -9.03
C TYR A 235 17.47 41.60 -9.31
N THR A 236 16.92 41.93 -10.49
CA THR A 236 15.55 41.47 -10.83
C THR A 236 15.48 39.94 -10.94
N MET A 237 16.50 39.29 -11.49
CA MET A 237 16.55 37.84 -11.55
C MET A 237 16.68 37.21 -10.18
N LEU A 238 17.45 37.77 -9.24
CA LEU A 238 17.55 37.31 -7.86
C LEU A 238 16.25 37.51 -7.10
N VAL A 239 15.54 38.60 -7.29
CA VAL A 239 14.24 38.87 -6.67
C VAL A 239 13.19 37.90 -7.21
N LEU A 240 13.16 37.65 -8.53
CA LEU A 240 12.26 36.64 -9.13
C LEU A 240 12.55 35.23 -8.61
N LEU A 241 13.83 34.86 -8.48
CA LEU A 241 14.23 33.57 -7.91
C LEU A 241 13.82 33.48 -6.45
N ALA A 242 14.00 34.54 -5.66
CA ALA A 242 13.57 34.57 -4.27
C ALA A 242 12.05 34.46 -4.13
N LEU A 243 11.28 35.17 -4.97
CA LEU A 243 9.81 35.05 -5.00
C LEU A 243 9.37 33.65 -5.42
N LEU A 244 10.04 33.06 -6.40
CA LEU A 244 9.78 31.69 -6.83
C LEU A 244 10.09 30.65 -5.71
N CYS A 245 11.19 30.86 -4.97
CA CYS A 245 11.53 30.03 -3.82
C CYS A 245 10.51 30.18 -2.69
N ILE A 246 10.06 31.41 -2.39
CA ILE A 246 9.02 31.69 -1.43
C ILE A 246 7.71 31.00 -1.85
N PHE A 247 7.31 31.16 -3.11
CA PHE A 247 6.13 30.49 -3.67
C PHE A 247 6.20 28.97 -3.50
N THR A 248 7.34 28.35 -3.84
CA THR A 248 7.51 26.88 -3.73
C THR A 248 7.52 26.40 -2.27
N ILE A 249 8.08 27.18 -1.33
CA ILE A 249 8.11 26.84 0.10
C ILE A 249 6.72 26.91 0.71
N PHE A 250 5.94 27.94 0.34
CA PHE A 250 4.58 28.16 0.89
C PHE A 250 3.49 27.43 0.11
N ASN A 251 3.82 26.90 -1.08
CA ASN A 251 2.87 26.09 -1.84
C ASN A 251 2.91 24.64 -1.33
N HIS A 252 1.95 24.33 -0.45
CA HIS A 252 1.78 22.97 0.08
C HIS A 252 1.02 22.04 -0.86
N ASP A 253 0.62 22.54 -2.04
CA ASP A 253 -0.08 21.73 -3.02
C ASP A 253 0.85 20.70 -3.68
N ARG A 254 0.26 19.60 -4.05
CA ARG A 254 0.95 18.53 -4.80
C ARG A 254 1.16 18.99 -6.25
N PRO A 255 2.25 18.66 -6.89
CA PRO A 255 3.44 17.89 -6.46
C PRO A 255 4.61 18.76 -5.95
N TYR A 256 4.43 20.08 -5.78
CA TYR A 256 5.51 21.02 -5.45
C TYR A 256 6.25 20.64 -4.15
N ASN A 257 5.52 20.28 -3.09
CA ASN A 257 6.08 19.91 -1.81
C ASN A 257 7.02 18.69 -1.90
N ARG A 258 6.73 17.72 -2.80
CA ARG A 258 7.58 16.54 -2.99
C ARG A 258 8.88 16.88 -3.69
N MET A 259 8.82 17.76 -4.71
CA MET A 259 9.98 18.18 -5.48
C MET A 259 11.00 18.94 -4.62
N PHE A 260 10.54 19.64 -3.59
CA PHE A 260 11.40 20.42 -2.69
C PHE A 260 12.15 19.55 -1.68
N THR A 261 11.65 18.36 -1.34
CA THR A 261 12.23 17.48 -0.31
C THR A 261 13.61 16.94 -0.76
N THR A 262 14.57 16.85 0.16
CA THR A 262 15.93 16.35 -0.10
C THR A 262 16.44 15.46 1.04
N LEU A 263 17.25 14.44 0.71
CA LEU A 263 17.95 13.63 1.73
C LEU A 263 18.99 14.48 2.50
N PRO A 264 19.17 14.24 3.82
CA PRO A 264 18.56 13.18 4.65
C PRO A 264 17.28 13.59 5.36
N LEU A 265 16.65 14.73 5.02
CA LEU A 265 15.46 15.24 5.71
C LEU A 265 14.29 14.24 5.79
N PRO A 266 13.97 13.44 4.74
CA PRO A 266 12.92 12.45 4.84
C PRO A 266 13.13 11.38 5.92
N LEU A 267 14.37 11.16 6.36
CA LEU A 267 14.66 10.23 7.47
C LEU A 267 14.09 10.72 8.81
N LEU A 268 13.81 12.01 8.95
CA LEU A 268 13.17 12.57 10.14
C LEU A 268 11.72 12.09 10.30
N ALA A 269 11.08 11.60 9.22
CA ALA A 269 9.75 11.01 9.29
C ALA A 269 9.68 9.80 10.24
N VAL A 270 10.81 9.13 10.46
CA VAL A 270 10.94 8.03 11.43
C VAL A 270 10.59 8.47 12.87
N PHE A 271 10.84 9.74 13.19
CA PHE A 271 10.61 10.31 14.50
C PHE A 271 9.36 11.19 14.57
N ALA A 272 8.63 11.32 13.47
CA ALA A 272 7.43 12.15 13.45
C ALA A 272 6.27 11.42 14.14
N PRO A 273 5.55 12.08 15.07
CA PRO A 273 4.33 11.51 15.62
C PRO A 273 3.30 11.36 14.50
N LYS A 274 2.53 10.28 14.54
CA LYS A 274 1.45 10.09 13.58
C LYS A 274 0.34 11.10 13.86
N PRO A 275 -0.18 11.78 12.85
CA PRO A 275 -1.32 12.67 13.06
C PRO A 275 -2.54 11.83 13.42
N VAL A 276 -3.16 12.13 14.55
CA VAL A 276 -4.44 11.55 14.96
C VAL A 276 -5.53 12.33 14.22
N GLU A 277 -5.97 11.85 13.08
CA GLU A 277 -7.10 12.43 12.34
C GLU A 277 -8.40 11.76 12.77
N CYS A 278 -9.07 12.34 13.74
CA CYS A 278 -10.39 11.91 14.21
C CYS A 278 -11.51 12.79 13.70
N SER A 279 -11.43 13.29 12.49
CA SER A 279 -12.55 14.01 11.89
C SER A 279 -13.65 13.02 11.51
N SER A 280 -14.74 13.00 12.29
CA SER A 280 -15.98 12.38 11.83
C SER A 280 -16.51 13.18 10.64
N SER A 281 -16.32 12.64 9.43
CA SER A 281 -16.94 13.25 8.26
C SER A 281 -18.46 13.05 8.32
N SER A 282 -19.22 14.10 8.11
CA SER A 282 -20.67 13.98 7.91
C SER A 282 -20.92 13.14 6.65
N TRP A 283 -22.00 12.33 6.64
CA TRP A 283 -22.43 11.59 5.47
C TRP A 283 -22.52 12.51 4.24
N PRO A 284 -21.74 12.25 3.16
CA PRO A 284 -21.59 13.23 2.08
C PRO A 284 -22.70 13.18 1.04
N LEU A 285 -23.52 12.11 1.02
CA LEU A 285 -24.42 11.81 -0.08
C LEU A 285 -25.84 11.44 0.43
N PRO A 286 -26.52 12.32 1.16
CA PRO A 286 -27.85 12.03 1.71
C PRO A 286 -28.88 11.66 0.62
N ALA A 287 -28.67 12.05 -0.64
CA ALA A 287 -29.56 11.72 -1.75
C ALA A 287 -29.48 10.26 -2.18
N LEU A 288 -28.40 9.53 -1.83
CA LEU A 288 -28.24 8.11 -2.15
C LEU A 288 -29.07 7.17 -1.25
N ILE A 289 -29.59 7.69 -0.16
CA ILE A 289 -30.38 6.93 0.81
C ILE A 289 -31.81 7.45 0.81
N GLU A 290 -32.77 6.56 0.82
CA GLU A 290 -34.20 6.92 0.89
C GLU A 290 -34.46 7.82 2.12
N LYS A 291 -35.07 8.97 1.91
CA LYS A 291 -35.39 9.96 2.93
C LYS A 291 -36.12 9.37 4.15
N VAL A 292 -36.92 8.34 3.96
CA VAL A 292 -37.71 7.69 5.02
C VAL A 292 -36.85 6.95 6.04
N ARG A 293 -35.63 6.53 5.64
CA ARG A 293 -34.68 5.82 6.52
C ARG A 293 -33.55 6.72 7.04
N TRP A 294 -33.53 7.94 6.56
CA TRP A 294 -32.44 8.89 6.84
C TRP A 294 -32.97 10.20 7.39
N GLU A 295 -33.73 10.15 8.50
CA GLU A 295 -34.10 11.37 9.19
C GLU A 295 -32.96 11.84 10.08
N LYS A 296 -32.57 13.08 9.84
CA LYS A 296 -31.56 13.82 10.59
C LYS A 296 -32.04 14.02 12.01
N GLN A 297 -31.68 13.17 12.96
CA GLN A 297 -31.88 13.48 14.36
C GLN A 297 -30.91 14.60 14.78
N ASN A 298 -31.43 15.79 14.98
CA ASN A 298 -30.75 16.96 15.59
C ASN A 298 -29.45 17.44 14.92
N GLY A 299 -29.39 17.47 13.60
CA GLY A 299 -28.39 18.27 12.89
C GLY A 299 -27.04 17.62 12.60
N ASN A 300 -26.55 16.71 13.41
CA ASN A 300 -25.22 16.07 13.24
C ASN A 300 -25.33 14.56 13.27
N TYR A 301 -25.51 13.95 12.10
CA TYR A 301 -25.35 12.51 11.96
C TYR A 301 -23.86 12.17 11.91
N LYS A 302 -23.43 11.25 12.76
CA LYS A 302 -22.07 10.71 12.78
C LYS A 302 -22.14 9.19 12.72
N GLY A 303 -21.63 8.58 11.67
CA GLY A 303 -21.46 7.14 11.54
C GLY A 303 -22.35 6.46 10.51
N TRP A 304 -22.37 5.11 10.56
CA TRP A 304 -23.26 4.28 9.76
C TRP A 304 -24.73 4.66 9.98
N ALA A 305 -25.67 4.04 9.33
CA ALA A 305 -27.07 4.44 9.35
C ALA A 305 -27.57 4.89 10.73
N PRO A 306 -28.42 5.92 10.79
CA PRO A 306 -29.05 6.35 12.05
C PRO A 306 -29.81 5.18 12.69
N GLY A 307 -29.54 4.94 13.97
CA GLY A 307 -29.93 3.74 14.69
C GLY A 307 -31.40 3.51 14.93
N SER A 308 -32.32 4.24 14.29
CA SER A 308 -33.73 4.20 14.65
C SER A 308 -34.63 3.38 13.72
N ALA A 309 -34.12 2.90 12.57
CA ALA A 309 -35.01 2.30 11.57
C ALA A 309 -34.51 1.03 10.88
N ASN A 310 -33.48 0.38 11.42
CA ASN A 310 -33.03 -0.88 10.87
C ASN A 310 -33.74 -2.04 11.61
N GLU A 311 -34.61 -2.75 10.89
CA GLU A 311 -35.36 -3.90 11.42
C GLU A 311 -34.48 -4.98 12.03
N VAL A 312 -33.22 -5.10 11.52
CA VAL A 312 -32.23 -6.07 12.03
C VAL A 312 -31.67 -5.60 13.39
N ILE A 313 -31.40 -4.31 13.59
CA ILE A 313 -30.99 -3.81 14.90
C ILE A 313 -32.10 -3.98 15.91
N GLU A 314 -33.34 -3.65 15.54
CA GLU A 314 -34.50 -3.76 16.41
C GLU A 314 -34.77 -5.21 16.79
N LYS A 315 -34.58 -6.14 15.83
CA LYS A 315 -34.63 -7.58 16.09
C LYS A 315 -33.64 -8.04 17.17
N TYR A 316 -32.42 -7.51 17.17
CA TYR A 316 -31.38 -7.91 18.13
C TYR A 316 -31.23 -6.97 19.34
N ARG A 317 -31.80 -5.78 19.30
CA ARG A 317 -31.76 -4.83 20.42
C ARG A 317 -32.65 -5.26 21.59
N GLN A 318 -33.75 -5.94 21.30
CA GLN A 318 -34.74 -6.36 22.27
C GLN A 318 -34.73 -7.86 22.60
N ARG A 319 -34.07 -8.68 21.77
CA ARG A 319 -34.09 -10.13 21.94
C ARG A 319 -32.75 -10.76 21.55
N VAL A 320 -32.17 -11.49 22.52
CA VAL A 320 -31.06 -12.39 22.25
C VAL A 320 -31.55 -13.48 21.32
N PRO A 321 -30.85 -13.82 20.23
CA PRO A 321 -31.27 -14.92 19.36
C PRO A 321 -31.36 -16.23 20.12
N ASP A 322 -32.40 -17.01 19.85
CA ASP A 322 -32.63 -18.32 20.54
C ASP A 322 -31.50 -19.34 20.26
N TRP A 323 -30.74 -19.14 19.19
CA TRP A 323 -29.57 -19.97 18.84
C TRP A 323 -28.30 -19.56 19.57
N LEU A 324 -28.24 -18.40 20.23
CA LEU A 324 -27.04 -17.95 20.92
C LEU A 324 -26.87 -18.69 22.25
N PRO A 325 -25.70 -19.35 22.49
CA PRO A 325 -25.46 -20.05 23.76
C PRO A 325 -25.23 -19.03 24.89
N SER A 326 -25.47 -19.50 26.15
CA SER A 326 -25.24 -18.70 27.35
C SER A 326 -23.79 -18.26 27.52
N GLU A 327 -22.85 -19.09 27.11
CA GLU A 327 -21.42 -18.79 27.07
C GLU A 327 -21.06 -18.43 25.61
N LEU A 328 -20.73 -17.15 25.36
CA LEU A 328 -20.44 -16.68 24.02
C LEU A 328 -19.07 -17.20 23.54
N PRO A 329 -19.01 -17.75 22.31
CA PRO A 329 -17.73 -18.02 21.68
C PRO A 329 -16.97 -16.70 21.40
N TYR A 330 -15.65 -16.80 21.29
CA TYR A 330 -14.83 -15.68 20.83
C TYR A 330 -15.32 -15.17 19.46
N GLY A 331 -15.33 -13.86 19.27
CA GLY A 331 -15.86 -13.22 18.05
C GLY A 331 -17.33 -12.78 18.14
N PHE A 332 -18.06 -13.21 19.17
CA PHE A 332 -19.48 -12.89 19.36
C PHE A 332 -19.74 -11.81 20.43
N ALA A 333 -18.78 -10.99 20.76
CA ALA A 333 -18.86 -10.00 21.84
C ALA A 333 -20.01 -8.99 21.67
N ARG A 334 -20.41 -8.65 20.43
CA ARG A 334 -21.52 -7.70 20.16
C ARG A 334 -22.89 -8.18 20.67
N TRP A 335 -23.07 -9.48 20.92
CA TRP A 335 -24.31 -10.03 21.49
C TRP A 335 -24.26 -10.12 23.01
N SER A 336 -23.14 -9.76 23.68
CA SER A 336 -23.04 -9.75 25.12
C SER A 336 -24.04 -8.77 25.74
N GLN A 337 -24.81 -9.25 26.74
CA GLN A 337 -25.73 -8.38 27.51
C GLN A 337 -25.02 -7.61 28.62
N ASP A 338 -23.89 -8.12 29.11
CA ASP A 338 -23.18 -7.55 30.26
C ASP A 338 -22.54 -6.19 29.97
N SER A 339 -22.27 -5.92 28.70
CA SER A 339 -21.75 -4.60 28.26
C SER A 339 -22.78 -3.48 28.27
N LYS A 340 -24.06 -3.76 28.55
CA LYS A 340 -25.17 -2.80 28.44
C LYS A 340 -25.50 -2.03 29.72
N SER A 341 -25.03 -2.45 30.90
CA SER A 341 -25.61 -1.92 32.15
C SER A 341 -24.69 -1.13 33.07
N GLU A 342 -23.41 -1.38 33.16
CA GLU A 342 -22.58 -0.73 34.18
C GLU A 342 -21.45 0.14 33.62
N ASP A 343 -20.78 -0.29 32.56
CA ASP A 343 -19.63 0.44 32.03
C ASP A 343 -20.00 1.72 31.26
N VAL A 344 -21.15 1.71 30.56
CA VAL A 344 -21.61 2.89 29.78
C VAL A 344 -22.10 4.00 30.71
N GLN A 345 -22.76 3.68 31.83
CA GLN A 345 -23.16 4.70 32.80
C GLN A 345 -21.98 5.20 33.63
N THR A 346 -20.99 4.36 33.90
CA THR A 346 -19.77 4.75 34.63
C THR A 346 -18.84 5.57 33.74
N LEU A 347 -18.74 5.24 32.45
CA LEU A 347 -18.01 6.07 31.47
C LEU A 347 -18.68 7.43 31.24
N LEU A 348 -20.01 7.49 31.21
CA LEU A 348 -20.75 8.77 31.10
C LEU A 348 -20.64 9.66 32.34
N HIS A 349 -20.44 9.08 33.54
CA HIS A 349 -20.35 9.86 34.79
C HIS A 349 -18.89 10.27 35.11
N ASN A 350 -17.87 9.59 34.63
CA ASN A 350 -16.48 9.90 34.92
C ASN A 350 -15.73 10.69 33.82
N THR A 351 -16.36 10.92 32.68
CA THR A 351 -15.81 11.77 31.65
C THR A 351 -16.29 13.21 31.80
N THR A 352 -15.77 13.92 32.78
CA THR A 352 -15.45 15.35 32.61
C THR A 352 -14.34 15.39 31.57
N LEU A 353 -14.75 15.45 30.33
CA LEU A 353 -13.86 15.48 29.17
C LEU A 353 -13.01 16.74 29.22
N SER A 354 -11.73 16.54 29.49
CA SER A 354 -10.72 17.43 28.98
C SER A 354 -10.78 17.34 27.43
N HIS A 355 -10.99 18.45 26.79
CA HIS A 355 -11.21 18.62 25.35
C HIS A 355 -9.98 18.26 24.47
N ASP A 356 -8.95 17.62 25.00
CA ASP A 356 -7.63 17.57 24.38
C ASP A 356 -7.14 16.20 23.91
N ASP A 357 -7.79 15.09 24.30
CA ASP A 357 -7.23 13.78 23.92
C ASP A 357 -8.33 12.79 23.49
N GLY A 358 -8.34 12.49 22.19
CA GLY A 358 -8.84 11.24 21.67
C GLY A 358 -10.18 11.29 20.94
N CYS A 359 -10.21 10.54 19.88
CA CYS A 359 -11.30 10.35 18.93
C CYS A 359 -12.51 9.60 19.45
N ALA A 360 -12.74 9.53 20.74
CA ALA A 360 -13.90 8.89 21.33
C ALA A 360 -15.13 9.80 21.17
N ASP A 361 -16.07 9.38 20.32
CA ASP A 361 -17.39 10.00 20.24
C ASP A 361 -18.22 9.47 21.41
N PRO A 362 -18.57 10.32 22.42
CA PRO A 362 -19.32 9.90 23.59
C PRO A 362 -20.77 9.49 23.27
N LEU A 363 -21.22 9.68 22.03
CA LEU A 363 -22.60 9.38 21.61
C LEU A 363 -22.76 7.99 20.95
N ILE A 364 -21.71 7.17 20.88
CA ILE A 364 -21.85 5.79 20.39
C ILE A 364 -22.37 4.94 21.54
N LEU A 365 -23.68 4.82 21.61
CA LEU A 365 -24.38 3.94 22.56
C LEU A 365 -24.18 2.46 22.23
N ASP A 366 -23.70 2.10 21.03
CA ASP A 366 -23.41 0.73 20.65
C ASP A 366 -21.89 0.51 20.72
N PRO A 367 -21.40 -0.34 21.64
CA PRO A 367 -19.98 -0.57 21.79
C PRO A 367 -19.36 -1.34 20.61
N TYR A 368 -20.18 -1.97 19.74
CA TYR A 368 -19.72 -2.80 18.66
C TYR A 368 -20.30 -2.40 17.31
N TYR A 369 -19.44 -2.53 16.29
CA TYR A 369 -19.84 -2.36 14.90
C TYR A 369 -20.82 -3.44 14.46
N ASN A 370 -21.89 -3.05 13.78
CA ASN A 370 -22.84 -3.96 13.14
C ASN A 370 -23.02 -3.58 11.66
N PRO A 371 -22.54 -4.38 10.69
CA PRO A 371 -22.66 -4.11 9.26
C PRO A 371 -24.10 -3.96 8.77
N ALA A 372 -25.06 -4.54 9.47
CA ALA A 372 -26.47 -4.36 9.13
C ALA A 372 -26.91 -2.88 9.17
N ASN A 373 -26.16 -2.03 9.87
CA ASN A 373 -26.41 -0.59 9.98
C ASN A 373 -25.70 0.23 8.89
N ASP A 374 -24.87 -0.41 8.06
CA ASP A 374 -24.20 0.28 6.96
C ASP A 374 -25.23 0.77 5.93
N PRO A 375 -25.35 2.09 5.72
CA PRO A 375 -26.26 2.63 4.72
C PRO A 375 -25.91 2.20 3.29
N MET A 376 -24.66 1.77 3.06
CA MET A 376 -24.19 1.33 1.75
C MET A 376 -24.39 -0.16 1.53
N LYS A 377 -24.74 -0.93 2.56
CA LYS A 377 -24.91 -2.37 2.42
C LYS A 377 -26.04 -2.74 1.46
N ILE A 378 -25.72 -3.64 0.54
CA ILE A 378 -26.67 -4.26 -0.37
C ILE A 378 -26.60 -5.76 -0.15
N THR A 379 -27.75 -6.40 0.10
CA THR A 379 -27.87 -7.85 0.19
C THR A 379 -28.69 -8.38 -0.99
N ASN A 380 -28.36 -9.60 -1.45
CA ASN A 380 -29.08 -10.32 -2.50
C ASN A 380 -29.72 -11.61 -2.02
N LEU A 381 -29.80 -11.82 -0.72
CA LEU A 381 -30.38 -13.05 -0.12
C LEU A 381 -31.85 -13.24 -0.44
N ASP A 382 -32.53 -12.18 -0.84
CA ASP A 382 -33.92 -12.20 -1.33
C ASP A 382 -34.06 -12.59 -2.82
N ASN A 383 -32.95 -12.61 -3.58
CA ASN A 383 -32.94 -13.07 -4.97
C ASN A 383 -33.05 -14.61 -5.06
N PRO A 384 -33.65 -15.17 -6.13
CA PRO A 384 -33.58 -16.60 -6.40
C PRO A 384 -32.11 -17.02 -6.61
N PHE A 385 -31.83 -18.30 -6.58
CA PHE A 385 -30.51 -18.82 -6.96
C PHE A 385 -30.22 -18.56 -8.45
N LEU A 386 -28.95 -18.57 -8.84
CA LEU A 386 -28.56 -18.60 -10.24
C LEU A 386 -29.27 -19.76 -10.95
N GLU A 387 -29.77 -19.53 -12.14
CA GLU A 387 -30.70 -20.45 -12.85
C GLU A 387 -30.18 -21.91 -12.89
N PRO A 388 -28.91 -22.22 -13.21
CA PRO A 388 -28.41 -23.59 -13.18
C PRO A 388 -28.42 -24.26 -11.81
N LEU A 389 -28.47 -23.49 -10.70
CA LEU A 389 -28.44 -24.01 -9.34
C LEU A 389 -29.85 -24.24 -8.78
N GLN A 390 -30.92 -23.69 -9.37
CA GLN A 390 -32.25 -23.66 -8.79
C GLN A 390 -32.78 -25.04 -8.48
N GLN A 391 -32.70 -25.97 -9.46
CA GLN A 391 -33.20 -27.33 -9.30
C GLN A 391 -32.48 -28.06 -8.17
N ILE A 392 -31.15 -28.04 -8.15
CA ILE A 392 -30.34 -28.76 -7.14
C ILE A 392 -30.58 -28.21 -5.73
N MET A 393 -30.77 -26.90 -5.58
CA MET A 393 -31.09 -26.28 -4.30
C MET A 393 -32.51 -26.63 -3.84
N GLN A 394 -33.50 -26.75 -4.75
CA GLN A 394 -34.83 -27.21 -4.44
C GLN A 394 -34.86 -28.69 -4.02
N GLU A 395 -34.16 -29.53 -4.75
CA GLU A 395 -34.02 -30.97 -4.48
C GLU A 395 -33.18 -31.29 -3.25
N ARG A 396 -32.33 -30.33 -2.80
CA ARG A 396 -31.36 -30.52 -1.70
C ARG A 396 -30.48 -31.75 -1.88
N SER A 397 -30.11 -32.04 -3.13
CA SER A 397 -29.41 -33.26 -3.52
C SER A 397 -27.92 -33.20 -3.22
N VAL A 398 -27.34 -32.00 -3.08
CA VAL A 398 -25.93 -31.80 -2.73
C VAL A 398 -25.74 -31.79 -1.21
N LYS A 399 -24.72 -32.52 -0.74
CA LYS A 399 -24.34 -32.58 0.69
C LYS A 399 -22.94 -32.02 0.88
N ILE A 400 -22.82 -30.96 1.66
CA ILE A 400 -21.53 -30.34 2.01
C ILE A 400 -21.23 -30.75 3.46
N LYS A 401 -20.44 -31.79 3.64
CA LYS A 401 -19.98 -32.27 4.93
C LYS A 401 -18.70 -31.53 5.37
N HIS A 402 -17.79 -31.27 4.44
CA HIS A 402 -16.49 -30.69 4.68
C HIS A 402 -16.30 -29.41 3.85
N ILE A 403 -15.39 -28.54 4.29
CA ILE A 403 -15.01 -27.33 3.58
C ILE A 403 -13.47 -27.28 3.51
N ALA A 404 -12.92 -27.07 2.33
CA ALA A 404 -11.53 -26.73 2.12
C ALA A 404 -11.45 -25.35 1.49
N LEU A 405 -10.77 -24.40 2.14
CA LEU A 405 -10.55 -23.05 1.64
C LEU A 405 -9.07 -22.92 1.27
N ILE A 406 -8.79 -22.78 -0.01
CA ILE A 406 -7.43 -22.68 -0.56
C ILE A 406 -7.19 -21.23 -0.96
N LEU A 407 -6.40 -20.52 -0.15
CA LEU A 407 -5.93 -19.19 -0.47
C LEU A 407 -4.62 -19.31 -1.23
N MET A 408 -4.59 -18.71 -2.41
CA MET A 408 -3.45 -18.79 -3.32
C MET A 408 -2.69 -17.47 -3.30
N GLU A 409 -1.51 -17.51 -2.69
CA GLU A 409 -0.61 -16.36 -2.56
C GLU A 409 -0.29 -15.75 -3.93
N SER A 410 -0.46 -14.44 -4.06
CA SER A 410 -0.10 -13.65 -5.24
C SER A 410 -0.67 -14.19 -6.57
N MET A 411 -1.79 -14.93 -6.54
CA MET A 411 -2.37 -15.58 -7.72
C MET A 411 -3.27 -14.64 -8.51
N ARG A 412 -2.88 -14.36 -9.73
CA ARG A 412 -3.64 -13.55 -10.68
C ARG A 412 -4.80 -14.36 -11.30
N GLU A 413 -5.95 -13.69 -11.56
CA GLU A 413 -7.09 -14.32 -12.25
C GLU A 413 -6.68 -14.88 -13.63
N GLU A 414 -5.84 -14.17 -14.38
CA GLU A 414 -5.39 -14.54 -15.73
C GLU A 414 -4.56 -15.83 -15.79
N LEU A 415 -4.10 -16.32 -14.63
CA LEU A 415 -3.29 -17.53 -14.51
C LEU A 415 -4.03 -18.73 -13.89
N PHE A 416 -5.33 -18.54 -13.59
CA PHE A 416 -6.16 -19.58 -12.98
C PHE A 416 -7.47 -19.82 -13.79
N PRO A 417 -7.36 -20.46 -15.01
CA PRO A 417 -6.18 -20.88 -15.74
C PRO A 417 -5.58 -19.83 -16.69
N LEU A 418 -4.35 -20.03 -17.14
CA LEU A 418 -3.80 -19.30 -18.28
C LEU A 418 -4.50 -19.75 -19.57
N GLN A 419 -4.93 -18.82 -20.41
CA GLN A 419 -5.62 -19.07 -21.66
C GLN A 419 -4.89 -18.43 -22.83
N GLN A 420 -4.77 -19.16 -23.94
CA GLN A 420 -4.23 -18.64 -25.21
C GLN A 420 -5.11 -17.50 -25.75
N GLY A 421 -4.49 -16.45 -26.28
CA GLY A 421 -5.18 -15.30 -26.87
C GLY A 421 -5.72 -14.28 -25.86
N THR A 422 -5.36 -14.42 -24.58
CA THR A 422 -5.63 -13.39 -23.56
C THR A 422 -4.55 -12.32 -23.53
N GLY A 423 -4.83 -11.15 -22.96
CA GLY A 423 -3.86 -10.06 -22.87
C GLY A 423 -2.56 -10.44 -22.14
N PHE A 424 -2.65 -11.33 -21.13
CA PHE A 424 -1.46 -11.83 -20.44
C PHE A 424 -0.66 -12.82 -21.31
N HIS A 425 -1.34 -13.68 -22.09
CA HIS A 425 -0.69 -14.53 -23.08
C HIS A 425 0.05 -13.68 -24.12
N ASP A 426 -0.60 -12.63 -24.66
CA ASP A 426 0.01 -11.73 -25.63
C ASP A 426 1.24 -11.02 -25.06
N LEU A 427 1.25 -10.71 -23.75
CA LEU A 427 2.39 -10.13 -23.06
C LEU A 427 3.59 -11.08 -23.07
N ILE A 428 3.37 -12.37 -22.84
CA ILE A 428 4.42 -13.39 -22.91
C ILE A 428 4.92 -13.52 -24.37
N MET A 429 4.00 -13.67 -25.31
CA MET A 429 4.34 -13.89 -26.73
C MET A 429 5.12 -12.74 -27.37
N LYS A 430 4.91 -11.49 -26.93
CA LYS A 430 5.71 -10.32 -27.34
C LYS A 430 7.18 -10.41 -26.97
N SER A 431 7.56 -11.27 -26.04
CA SER A 431 8.96 -11.49 -25.67
C SER A 431 9.69 -12.48 -26.58
N HIS A 432 8.99 -13.13 -27.52
CA HIS A 432 9.49 -14.17 -28.41
C HIS A 432 9.44 -13.76 -29.90
N ASP A 433 10.28 -14.38 -30.72
CA ASP A 433 10.19 -14.28 -32.17
C ASP A 433 9.04 -15.14 -32.70
N GLU A 434 8.38 -14.75 -33.80
CA GLU A 434 7.20 -15.45 -34.36
C GLU A 434 7.45 -16.93 -34.68
N LEU A 435 8.70 -17.32 -34.96
CA LEU A 435 9.08 -18.71 -35.28
C LEU A 435 9.00 -19.67 -34.10
N ASP A 436 9.05 -19.13 -32.85
CA ASP A 436 9.08 -19.94 -31.64
C ASP A 436 7.70 -20.08 -30.99
N HIS A 437 6.66 -19.47 -31.57
CA HIS A 437 5.34 -19.36 -30.93
C HIS A 437 4.66 -20.71 -30.67
N ASP A 438 4.82 -21.72 -31.53
CA ASP A 438 4.20 -23.03 -31.32
C ASP A 438 4.86 -23.78 -30.15
N ASP A 439 6.18 -23.75 -30.05
CA ASP A 439 6.95 -24.41 -28.97
C ASP A 439 6.62 -23.74 -27.62
N ILE A 440 6.49 -22.41 -27.61
CA ILE A 440 6.13 -21.66 -26.39
C ILE A 440 4.68 -21.91 -25.99
N ASN A 441 3.73 -21.95 -26.95
CA ASN A 441 2.34 -22.28 -26.66
C ASN A 441 2.18 -23.69 -26.10
N GLU A 442 2.93 -24.67 -26.60
CA GLU A 442 2.98 -26.01 -26.04
C GLU A 442 3.49 -25.97 -24.60
N LEU A 443 4.57 -25.25 -24.34
CA LEU A 443 5.14 -25.12 -23.01
C LEU A 443 4.17 -24.41 -22.04
N LEU A 444 3.50 -23.33 -22.46
CA LEU A 444 2.52 -22.58 -21.67
C LEU A 444 1.26 -23.42 -21.36
N SER A 445 0.88 -24.36 -22.23
CA SER A 445 -0.26 -25.25 -22.01
C SER A 445 -0.10 -26.15 -20.76
N HIS A 446 1.12 -26.28 -20.25
CA HIS A 446 1.42 -27.09 -19.07
C HIS A 446 1.47 -26.27 -17.75
N ILE A 447 1.19 -24.96 -17.78
CA ILE A 447 1.29 -24.10 -16.57
C ILE A 447 0.16 -24.37 -15.60
N SER A 448 -1.11 -24.46 -16.07
CA SER A 448 -2.29 -24.47 -15.21
C SER A 448 -3.37 -25.49 -15.62
N PRO A 449 -3.02 -26.76 -15.93
CA PRO A 449 -3.97 -27.76 -16.38
C PRO A 449 -4.99 -28.19 -15.30
N ASN A 450 -4.63 -28.16 -14.01
CA ASN A 450 -5.55 -28.45 -12.91
C ASN A 450 -6.54 -27.29 -12.70
N SER A 451 -6.09 -26.06 -12.85
CA SER A 451 -6.94 -24.88 -12.80
C SER A 451 -8.01 -24.89 -13.91
N GLU A 452 -7.69 -25.40 -15.13
CA GLU A 452 -8.68 -25.61 -16.19
C GLU A 452 -9.82 -26.54 -15.73
N ARG A 453 -9.48 -27.67 -15.09
CA ARG A 453 -10.46 -28.63 -14.57
C ARG A 453 -11.29 -28.04 -13.43
N ILE A 454 -10.65 -27.30 -12.52
CA ILE A 454 -11.30 -26.68 -11.36
C ILE A 454 -12.30 -25.64 -11.80
N THR A 455 -11.91 -24.73 -12.68
CA THR A 455 -12.74 -23.61 -13.13
C THR A 455 -13.72 -23.99 -14.23
N GLY A 456 -13.37 -25.01 -15.03
CA GLY A 456 -14.10 -25.36 -16.25
C GLY A 456 -13.85 -24.40 -17.42
N LEU A 457 -12.82 -23.57 -17.32
CA LEU A 457 -12.33 -22.74 -18.41
C LEU A 457 -11.25 -23.48 -19.16
N GLU A 458 -11.37 -23.60 -20.47
CA GLU A 458 -10.34 -24.26 -21.31
C GLU A 458 -9.24 -23.27 -21.66
N GLY A 459 -7.98 -23.75 -21.66
CA GLY A 459 -6.82 -22.94 -22.06
C GLY A 459 -6.79 -22.64 -23.56
N ASN A 460 -7.55 -23.41 -24.39
CA ASN A 460 -7.68 -23.27 -25.85
C ASN A 460 -6.34 -23.37 -26.61
N TRP A 461 -5.42 -24.19 -26.11
CA TRP A 461 -4.07 -24.30 -26.63
C TRP A 461 -4.03 -24.98 -27.99
N MET A 462 -3.62 -24.23 -29.02
CA MET A 462 -3.56 -24.67 -30.40
C MET A 462 -2.29 -24.15 -31.08
N GLY A 463 -1.65 -24.99 -31.87
CA GLY A 463 -0.58 -24.59 -32.77
C GLY A 463 -1.11 -23.82 -34.00
N GLN A 464 -0.22 -23.17 -34.72
CA GLN A 464 -0.53 -22.38 -35.92
C GLN A 464 -1.21 -23.23 -37.02
N ASN A 465 -0.97 -24.52 -37.04
CA ASN A 465 -1.60 -25.49 -37.94
C ASN A 465 -2.99 -25.95 -37.48
N GLY A 466 -3.51 -25.44 -36.37
CA GLY A 466 -4.81 -25.81 -35.79
C GLY A 466 -4.83 -27.16 -35.05
N THR A 467 -3.67 -27.75 -34.74
CA THR A 467 -3.60 -28.94 -33.87
C THR A 467 -3.61 -28.53 -32.42
N SER A 468 -4.45 -29.19 -31.61
CA SER A 468 -4.44 -28.98 -30.16
C SER A 468 -3.21 -29.64 -29.54
N PHE A 469 -2.54 -28.93 -28.63
CA PHE A 469 -1.44 -29.47 -27.83
C PHE A 469 -1.97 -30.50 -26.82
N GLY A 470 -1.21 -31.60 -26.66
CA GLY A 470 -1.56 -32.64 -25.68
C GLY A 470 -1.40 -32.10 -24.25
N ARG A 471 -2.47 -32.16 -23.46
CA ARG A 471 -2.45 -31.74 -22.06
C ARG A 471 -1.74 -32.82 -21.23
N GLN A 472 -0.67 -32.42 -20.50
CA GLN A 472 -0.11 -33.25 -19.45
C GLN A 472 -0.89 -32.92 -18.16
N PHE A 473 -1.76 -33.85 -17.77
CA PHE A 473 -2.45 -33.71 -16.50
C PHE A 473 -1.56 -34.21 -15.35
N SER A 474 -1.80 -33.66 -14.15
CA SER A 474 -1.28 -34.19 -12.90
C SER A 474 -1.82 -35.59 -12.63
N GLU A 475 -1.34 -36.23 -11.56
CA GLU A 475 -1.83 -37.53 -11.08
C GLU A 475 -3.33 -37.51 -10.69
N TRP A 476 -3.92 -36.30 -10.54
CA TRP A 476 -5.34 -36.14 -10.18
C TRP A 476 -6.25 -36.54 -11.36
N ASN A 477 -7.04 -37.57 -11.15
CA ASN A 477 -8.05 -38.01 -12.08
C ASN A 477 -9.43 -37.46 -11.70
N ASP A 478 -9.84 -36.32 -12.30
CA ASP A 478 -11.14 -35.71 -12.02
C ASP A 478 -12.28 -36.53 -12.65
N GLU A 479 -13.05 -37.23 -11.83
CA GLU A 479 -14.23 -38.02 -12.23
C GLU A 479 -15.53 -37.19 -12.26
N THR A 480 -15.45 -35.87 -12.15
CA THR A 480 -16.63 -34.99 -12.18
C THR A 480 -17.36 -35.11 -13.53
N LYS A 481 -18.66 -35.28 -13.49
CA LYS A 481 -19.49 -35.40 -14.69
C LYS A 481 -19.45 -34.14 -15.55
N PRO A 482 -19.52 -34.23 -16.87
CA PRO A 482 -19.65 -33.06 -17.75
C PRO A 482 -20.82 -32.17 -17.34
N GLY A 483 -20.62 -30.86 -17.35
CA GLY A 483 -21.63 -29.87 -16.92
C GLY A 483 -21.74 -29.66 -15.40
N PHE A 484 -20.91 -30.35 -14.61
CA PHE A 484 -20.79 -30.18 -13.17
C PHE A 484 -19.41 -29.70 -12.76
N GLY A 485 -19.23 -29.41 -11.47
CA GLY A 485 -17.91 -29.00 -10.90
C GLY A 485 -17.95 -27.66 -10.17
N GLY A 486 -19.08 -26.95 -10.13
CA GLY A 486 -19.25 -25.76 -9.28
C GLY A 486 -19.18 -24.42 -9.98
N ILE A 487 -18.98 -23.36 -9.25
CA ILE A 487 -19.21 -21.97 -9.67
C ILE A 487 -17.86 -21.27 -9.77
N ASN A 488 -17.53 -20.75 -10.95
CA ASN A 488 -16.36 -19.92 -11.18
C ASN A 488 -16.78 -18.46 -11.34
N ILE A 489 -16.16 -17.56 -10.57
CA ILE A 489 -16.43 -16.12 -10.55
C ILE A 489 -15.36 -15.43 -11.40
N ARG A 490 -15.79 -14.61 -12.34
CA ARG A 490 -14.90 -13.83 -13.21
C ARG A 490 -15.02 -12.35 -12.92
N GLY A 491 -13.89 -11.64 -12.88
CA GLY A 491 -13.83 -10.20 -12.61
C GLY A 491 -13.86 -9.86 -11.12
N ALA A 492 -13.54 -10.82 -10.25
CA ALA A 492 -13.47 -10.58 -8.82
C ALA A 492 -12.19 -9.81 -8.44
N LEU A 493 -12.30 -9.00 -7.38
CA LEU A 493 -11.22 -8.20 -6.84
C LEU A 493 -10.91 -8.62 -5.39
N THR A 494 -9.65 -8.50 -5.00
CA THR A 494 -9.27 -8.59 -3.60
C THR A 494 -9.65 -7.31 -2.85
N THR A 495 -9.81 -7.40 -1.54
CA THR A 495 -10.03 -6.26 -0.65
C THR A 495 -8.73 -5.54 -0.26
N SER A 496 -7.59 -6.15 -0.51
CA SER A 496 -6.28 -5.56 -0.26
C SER A 496 -5.18 -6.29 -1.02
N SER A 497 -4.14 -5.58 -1.40
CA SER A 497 -2.88 -6.17 -1.87
C SER A 497 -1.87 -6.43 -0.74
N VAL A 498 -2.37 -6.57 0.51
CA VAL A 498 -1.65 -7.06 1.70
C VAL A 498 -2.24 -8.40 2.08
N SER A 499 -1.47 -9.47 2.08
CA SER A 499 -1.95 -10.84 2.30
C SER A 499 -2.73 -10.99 3.60
N THR A 500 -2.22 -10.49 4.73
CA THR A 500 -2.91 -10.60 6.03
C THR A 500 -4.27 -9.89 6.05
N LYS A 501 -4.40 -8.74 5.38
CA LYS A 501 -5.70 -8.05 5.24
C LYS A 501 -6.68 -8.84 4.36
N SER A 502 -6.18 -9.46 3.30
CA SER A 502 -6.98 -10.33 2.44
C SER A 502 -7.42 -11.60 3.17
N LEU A 503 -6.53 -12.24 3.95
CA LEU A 503 -6.86 -13.35 4.86
C LEU A 503 -8.02 -12.98 5.79
N ALA A 504 -7.97 -11.80 6.42
CA ALA A 504 -9.04 -11.30 7.29
C ALA A 504 -10.36 -11.15 6.54
N ALA A 505 -10.35 -10.57 5.36
CA ALA A 505 -11.56 -10.40 4.56
C ALA A 505 -12.20 -11.73 4.15
N VAL A 506 -11.40 -12.70 3.71
CA VAL A 506 -11.86 -14.03 3.26
C VAL A 506 -12.44 -14.83 4.41
N HIS A 507 -11.76 -14.86 5.57
CA HIS A 507 -12.19 -15.67 6.72
C HIS A 507 -13.27 -15.01 7.57
N CYS A 508 -13.28 -13.67 7.67
CA CYS A 508 -14.16 -12.94 8.58
C CYS A 508 -15.23 -12.11 7.85
N GLY A 509 -15.24 -12.07 6.52
CA GLY A 509 -16.26 -11.36 5.73
C GLY A 509 -16.36 -9.88 6.08
N THR A 510 -15.25 -9.23 6.45
CA THR A 510 -15.19 -7.84 6.86
C THR A 510 -14.20 -7.04 6.02
N TRP A 511 -14.52 -5.79 5.72
CA TRP A 511 -13.58 -4.87 5.09
C TRP A 511 -12.39 -4.58 6.00
N PRO A 512 -11.17 -4.57 5.45
CA PRO A 512 -10.00 -4.15 6.21
C PRO A 512 -10.02 -2.66 6.57
N LEU A 513 -9.28 -2.26 7.60
CA LEU A 513 -9.10 -0.86 7.97
C LEU A 513 -8.18 -0.14 6.98
N ALA A 514 -8.50 1.13 6.69
CA ALA A 514 -7.67 2.01 5.86
C ALA A 514 -6.44 2.53 6.62
N VAL A 515 -5.68 1.64 7.22
CA VAL A 515 -4.45 1.86 7.97
C VAL A 515 -3.40 0.82 7.60
N ASP A 516 -2.17 1.02 8.03
CA ASP A 516 -1.09 0.03 7.87
C ASP A 516 -1.42 -1.28 8.60
N MET A 517 -0.98 -2.43 8.06
CA MET A 517 -1.24 -3.73 8.66
C MET A 517 -0.67 -3.88 10.08
N PHE A 518 0.49 -3.29 10.35
CA PHE A 518 1.06 -3.29 11.72
C PHE A 518 0.14 -2.62 12.74
N GLU A 519 -0.68 -1.69 12.31
CA GLU A 519 -1.66 -0.99 13.15
C GLU A 519 -2.97 -1.77 13.23
N GLU A 520 -3.43 -2.37 12.12
CA GLU A 520 -4.65 -3.18 12.10
C GLU A 520 -4.51 -4.46 12.92
N ALA A 521 -3.33 -5.05 12.96
CA ALA A 521 -3.06 -6.25 13.76
C ALA A 521 -3.31 -6.06 15.27
N GLU A 522 -3.24 -4.82 15.76
CA GLU A 522 -3.57 -4.47 17.15
C GLU A 522 -5.07 -4.17 17.37
N ALA A 523 -5.85 -3.99 16.30
CA ALA A 523 -7.28 -3.70 16.39
C ALA A 523 -8.07 -4.98 16.72
N GLU A 524 -9.22 -4.80 17.39
CA GLU A 524 -10.18 -5.90 17.61
C GLU A 524 -11.11 -6.03 16.40
N SER A 525 -11.19 -7.24 15.83
CA SER A 525 -12.18 -7.57 14.81
C SER A 525 -13.45 -8.08 15.49
N TYR A 526 -14.60 -7.48 15.21
CA TYR A 526 -15.87 -7.80 15.84
C TYR A 526 -16.79 -8.65 14.96
N GLN A 527 -16.38 -8.99 13.76
CA GLN A 527 -17.09 -9.95 12.91
C GLN A 527 -16.62 -11.36 13.24
N PRO A 528 -17.55 -12.30 13.46
CA PRO A 528 -17.17 -13.70 13.64
C PRO A 528 -16.54 -14.23 12.35
N CYS A 529 -15.32 -14.74 12.45
CA CYS A 529 -14.67 -15.45 11.35
C CYS A 529 -15.26 -16.83 11.16
N LEU A 530 -15.11 -17.45 10.01
CA LEU A 530 -15.70 -18.76 9.72
C LEU A 530 -15.34 -19.82 10.77
N PRO A 531 -14.09 -19.96 11.27
CA PRO A 531 -13.78 -20.89 12.36
C PRO A 531 -14.60 -20.63 13.63
N GLN A 532 -14.88 -19.37 13.94
CA GLN A 532 -15.68 -18.97 15.11
C GLN A 532 -17.16 -19.29 14.92
N VAL A 533 -17.69 -19.13 13.71
CA VAL A 533 -19.06 -19.54 13.37
C VAL A 533 -19.21 -21.06 13.49
N LEU A 534 -18.21 -21.81 13.02
CA LEU A 534 -18.23 -23.28 13.15
C LEU A 534 -18.08 -23.74 14.60
N GLU A 535 -17.35 -23.01 15.43
CA GLU A 535 -17.29 -23.26 16.87
C GLU A 535 -18.64 -22.94 17.56
N LEU A 536 -19.33 -21.86 17.12
CA LEU A 536 -20.71 -21.61 17.56
C LEU A 536 -21.60 -22.84 17.29
N PHE A 537 -21.55 -23.38 16.06
CA PHE A 537 -22.31 -24.58 15.70
C PHE A 537 -21.96 -25.77 16.60
N ASN A 538 -20.68 -25.96 16.95
CA ASN A 538 -20.28 -27.00 17.88
C ASN A 538 -20.93 -26.85 19.25
N ARG A 539 -21.07 -25.65 19.77
CA ARG A 539 -21.62 -25.37 21.11
C ARG A 539 -23.15 -25.49 21.19
N ILE A 540 -23.84 -25.26 20.08
CA ILE A 540 -25.33 -25.32 20.04
C ILE A 540 -25.88 -26.69 19.69
N LYS A 541 -25.03 -27.66 19.28
CA LYS A 541 -25.44 -29.05 19.00
C LYS A 541 -25.96 -29.77 20.25
N ALA A 542 -27.08 -30.46 20.08
CA ALA A 542 -27.76 -31.11 21.19
C ALA A 542 -27.22 -32.53 21.50
N ASN A 543 -26.67 -33.23 20.49
CA ASN A 543 -26.25 -34.63 20.63
C ASN A 543 -25.07 -34.94 19.69
N THR A 544 -23.98 -35.41 20.25
CA THR A 544 -22.75 -35.77 19.54
C THR A 544 -22.71 -37.25 19.10
N SER A 545 -23.70 -38.06 19.42
CA SER A 545 -23.74 -39.51 19.12
C SER A 545 -24.68 -39.87 17.94
N SER A 546 -25.09 -38.89 17.13
CA SER A 546 -25.98 -39.12 15.99
C SER A 546 -25.17 -39.60 14.76
N ASP A 547 -25.75 -40.51 13.97
CA ASP A 547 -25.22 -40.94 12.68
C ASP A 547 -25.39 -39.84 11.59
N ASP A 548 -26.21 -38.82 11.87
CA ASP A 548 -26.38 -37.69 10.97
C ASP A 548 -25.13 -36.80 10.95
N PHE A 549 -24.47 -36.68 9.78
CA PHE A 549 -23.27 -35.88 9.67
C PHE A 549 -23.49 -34.42 10.08
N ARG A 550 -24.73 -33.89 10.02
CA ARG A 550 -25.06 -32.51 10.41
C ARG A 550 -24.89 -32.26 11.91
N GLU A 551 -24.96 -33.32 12.73
CA GLU A 551 -24.74 -33.27 14.15
C GLU A 551 -23.25 -33.48 14.54
N GLN A 552 -22.39 -33.84 13.59
CA GLN A 552 -20.95 -33.98 13.83
C GLN A 552 -20.30 -32.61 14.09
N GLN A 553 -19.28 -32.62 14.97
CA GLN A 553 -18.54 -31.41 15.32
C GLN A 553 -17.59 -30.98 14.23
N TRP A 554 -17.47 -29.68 14.01
CA TRP A 554 -16.48 -29.09 13.13
C TRP A 554 -15.10 -29.03 13.79
N TYR A 555 -14.07 -29.29 13.00
CA TYR A 555 -12.67 -29.21 13.41
C TYR A 555 -11.88 -28.27 12.49
N PRO A 556 -11.84 -26.96 12.80
CA PRO A 556 -11.13 -25.98 11.98
C PRO A 556 -9.62 -26.10 12.12
N ALA A 557 -8.91 -26.14 10.96
CA ALA A 557 -7.45 -26.19 10.90
C ALA A 557 -6.90 -25.19 9.86
N PHE A 558 -5.72 -24.62 10.12
CA PHE A 558 -5.01 -23.71 9.23
C PHE A 558 -3.63 -24.26 8.90
N PHE A 559 -3.26 -24.23 7.61
CA PHE A 559 -2.02 -24.78 7.09
C PHE A 559 -1.32 -23.76 6.21
N GLN A 560 -0.07 -23.41 6.57
CA GLN A 560 0.84 -22.65 5.71
C GLN A 560 2.28 -23.13 5.90
N ALA A 561 3.05 -23.25 4.81
CA ALA A 561 4.42 -23.76 4.86
C ALA A 561 5.46 -22.68 5.24
N VAL A 562 5.04 -21.43 5.40
CA VAL A 562 5.90 -20.27 5.62
C VAL A 562 5.68 -19.64 6.99
N THR A 563 6.48 -18.62 7.29
CA THR A 563 6.35 -17.82 8.52
C THR A 563 5.01 -17.08 8.57
N ASP A 564 4.45 -17.00 9.77
CA ASP A 564 3.30 -16.16 10.13
C ASP A 564 3.71 -14.85 10.84
N GLY A 565 5.02 -14.63 11.03
CA GLY A 565 5.53 -13.41 11.68
C GLY A 565 5.57 -12.18 10.78
N TYR A 566 5.44 -12.34 9.46
CA TYR A 566 5.42 -11.23 8.53
C TYR A 566 4.07 -10.50 8.62
N ASP A 567 4.11 -9.15 8.56
CA ASP A 567 2.92 -8.29 8.71
C ASP A 567 2.07 -8.58 9.97
N ARG A 568 2.67 -9.22 10.99
CA ARG A 568 2.03 -9.63 12.23
C ARG A 568 0.82 -10.56 12.02
N GLN A 569 0.88 -11.42 11.04
CA GLN A 569 -0.14 -12.43 10.78
C GLN A 569 -0.36 -13.33 12.01
N ASP A 570 0.71 -13.66 12.74
CA ASP A 570 0.66 -14.46 13.99
C ASP A 570 -0.38 -13.94 14.99
N LYS A 571 -0.48 -12.62 15.17
CA LYS A 571 -1.49 -12.02 16.04
C LYS A 571 -2.91 -12.14 15.49
N PHE A 572 -3.04 -12.15 14.18
CA PHE A 572 -4.33 -12.30 13.52
C PHE A 572 -4.80 -13.75 13.51
N ASP A 573 -3.91 -14.71 13.29
CA ASP A 573 -4.20 -16.14 13.29
C ASP A 573 -4.85 -16.59 14.61
N ASP A 574 -4.36 -16.08 15.75
CA ASP A 574 -4.95 -16.32 17.07
C ASP A 574 -6.40 -15.79 17.18
N LYS A 575 -6.71 -14.67 16.48
CA LYS A 575 -8.03 -14.05 16.52
C LYS A 575 -9.04 -14.72 15.60
N MET A 576 -8.63 -15.43 14.55
CA MET A 576 -9.54 -16.12 13.62
C MET A 576 -10.28 -17.30 14.24
N GLY A 577 -9.75 -17.90 15.32
CA GLY A 577 -10.40 -18.98 16.06
C GLY A 577 -10.04 -20.39 15.55
N PHE A 578 -8.94 -20.57 14.82
CA PHE A 578 -8.43 -21.90 14.47
C PHE A 578 -7.87 -22.61 15.70
N LYS A 579 -8.18 -23.91 15.83
CA LYS A 579 -7.71 -24.75 16.94
C LYS A 579 -6.46 -25.55 16.59
N HIS A 580 -6.22 -25.75 15.30
CA HIS A 580 -5.08 -26.50 14.80
C HIS A 580 -4.38 -25.65 13.73
N ILE A 581 -3.13 -25.25 13.99
CA ILE A 581 -2.33 -24.42 13.09
C ILE A 581 -1.01 -25.14 12.80
N VAL A 582 -0.73 -25.35 11.52
CA VAL A 582 0.55 -25.84 11.03
C VAL A 582 1.21 -24.73 10.22
N ASN A 583 2.33 -24.19 10.70
CA ASN A 583 3.11 -23.14 10.10
C ASN A 583 4.59 -23.52 10.02
N LYS A 584 5.42 -22.62 9.47
CA LYS A 584 6.89 -22.80 9.39
C LYS A 584 7.50 -23.25 10.72
N LYS A 585 7.09 -22.66 11.83
CA LYS A 585 7.64 -22.97 13.15
C LYS A 585 7.37 -24.43 13.52
N ARG A 586 6.17 -24.94 13.26
CA ARG A 586 5.80 -26.34 13.50
C ARG A 586 6.58 -27.29 12.59
N ILE A 587 6.60 -27.02 11.28
CA ILE A 587 7.32 -27.82 10.31
C ILE A 587 8.81 -27.86 10.66
N LYS A 588 9.40 -26.72 11.06
CA LYS A 588 10.81 -26.63 11.45
C LYS A 588 11.15 -27.44 12.69
N GLN A 589 10.25 -27.51 13.65
CA GLN A 589 10.42 -28.38 14.83
C GLN A 589 10.47 -29.86 14.41
N ASP A 590 9.59 -30.26 13.49
CA ASP A 590 9.53 -31.64 13.01
C ASP A 590 10.64 -31.93 11.99
N ALA A 591 11.14 -30.95 11.25
CA ALA A 591 12.28 -31.07 10.31
C ALA A 591 13.63 -31.37 11.01
N LEU A 592 13.74 -31.16 12.32
CA LEU A 592 14.87 -31.68 13.10
C LEU A 592 14.98 -33.21 13.01
N TYR A 593 13.88 -33.88 12.70
CA TYR A 593 13.78 -35.32 12.51
C TYR A 593 13.72 -35.73 11.03
N ASN A 594 13.57 -34.77 10.11
CA ASN A 594 13.53 -35.02 8.66
C ASN A 594 14.49 -34.06 7.94
N PRO A 595 15.79 -34.43 7.80
CA PRO A 595 16.82 -33.59 7.19
C PRO A 595 16.64 -33.34 5.68
N GLU A 596 15.70 -34.02 5.02
CA GLU A 596 15.42 -33.83 3.60
C GLU A 596 14.50 -32.63 3.30
N LEU A 597 13.86 -32.07 4.34
CA LEU A 597 13.04 -30.87 4.21
C LEU A 597 13.93 -29.62 4.15
N GLU A 598 14.04 -29.03 2.98
CA GLU A 598 14.80 -27.78 2.76
C GLU A 598 13.86 -26.59 2.64
N GLU A 599 14.20 -25.48 3.31
CA GLU A 599 13.58 -24.19 3.06
C GLU A 599 13.91 -23.71 1.64
N ILE A 600 12.92 -23.30 0.85
CA ILE A 600 13.14 -22.80 -0.51
C ILE A 600 13.60 -21.33 -0.52
N ASN A 601 13.23 -20.58 0.50
CA ASN A 601 13.63 -19.18 0.68
C ASN A 601 13.50 -18.76 2.16
N TYR A 602 13.73 -17.51 2.49
CA TYR A 602 13.66 -17.00 3.84
C TYR A 602 12.25 -17.02 4.45
N PHE A 603 11.18 -17.13 3.64
CA PHE A 603 9.81 -17.30 4.14
C PHE A 603 9.58 -18.72 4.67
N GLY A 604 10.03 -19.76 3.99
CA GLY A 604 9.87 -21.13 4.49
C GLY A 604 10.03 -22.25 3.49
N PHE A 605 9.17 -23.26 3.64
CA PHE A 605 9.18 -24.50 2.88
C PHE A 605 8.21 -24.44 1.69
N PRO A 606 8.35 -25.31 0.70
CA PRO A 606 7.32 -25.47 -0.33
C PRO A 606 6.08 -26.14 0.27
N GLU A 607 4.92 -25.96 -0.38
CA GLU A 607 3.62 -26.52 0.07
C GLU A 607 3.66 -28.04 0.22
N THR A 608 4.48 -28.74 -0.57
CA THR A 608 4.64 -30.19 -0.50
C THR A 608 5.09 -30.68 0.89
N ALA A 609 5.71 -29.82 1.70
CA ALA A 609 6.04 -30.10 3.08
C ALA A 609 4.79 -30.31 3.97
N LEU A 610 3.64 -29.80 3.53
CA LEU A 610 2.36 -29.94 4.25
C LEU A 610 1.59 -31.23 3.92
N LYS A 611 2.04 -32.00 2.92
CA LYS A 611 1.29 -33.18 2.42
C LYS A 611 0.92 -34.16 3.54
N SER A 612 1.87 -34.55 4.38
CA SER A 612 1.63 -35.47 5.48
C SER A 612 0.69 -34.86 6.54
N TYR A 613 0.89 -33.60 6.89
CA TYR A 613 0.05 -32.92 7.89
C TYR A 613 -1.41 -32.82 7.44
N ILE A 614 -1.66 -32.51 6.17
CA ILE A 614 -3.01 -32.44 5.61
C ILE A 614 -3.62 -33.84 5.54
N THR A 615 -2.88 -34.87 5.10
CA THR A 615 -3.37 -36.26 5.05
C THR A 615 -3.71 -36.76 6.45
N ASP A 616 -2.85 -36.54 7.44
CA ASP A 616 -3.09 -36.92 8.82
C ASP A 616 -4.31 -36.21 9.43
N TYR A 617 -4.45 -34.89 9.12
CA TYR A 617 -5.61 -34.10 9.56
C TYR A 617 -6.92 -34.71 9.01
N ILE A 618 -6.97 -35.02 7.71
CA ILE A 618 -8.16 -35.62 7.08
C ILE A 618 -8.45 -37.01 7.69
N THR A 619 -7.43 -37.85 7.79
CA THR A 619 -7.55 -39.18 8.36
C THR A 619 -8.08 -39.15 9.80
N ASN A 620 -7.53 -38.25 10.64
CA ASN A 620 -7.95 -38.09 12.03
C ASN A 620 -9.39 -37.55 12.13
N ALA A 621 -9.75 -36.56 11.31
CA ALA A 621 -11.11 -36.02 11.32
C ALA A 621 -12.14 -37.08 10.89
N THR A 622 -11.83 -37.90 9.89
CA THR A 622 -12.68 -39.01 9.42
C THR A 622 -12.82 -40.08 10.48
N ALA A 623 -11.69 -40.48 11.08
CA ALA A 623 -11.70 -41.50 12.15
C ALA A 623 -12.49 -41.10 13.40
N ASN A 624 -12.55 -39.81 13.71
CA ASN A 624 -13.28 -39.24 14.84
C ASN A 624 -14.70 -38.77 14.48
N ASN A 625 -15.20 -39.04 13.28
CA ASN A 625 -16.50 -38.58 12.78
C ASN A 625 -16.65 -37.03 12.92
N GLN A 626 -15.63 -36.28 12.54
CA GLN A 626 -15.64 -34.82 12.58
C GLN A 626 -15.81 -34.23 11.18
N ARG A 627 -16.46 -33.08 11.11
CA ARG A 627 -16.53 -32.24 9.90
C ARG A 627 -15.27 -31.37 9.81
N MET A 628 -14.65 -31.34 8.67
CA MET A 628 -13.44 -30.55 8.47
C MET A 628 -13.76 -29.15 7.96
N PHE A 629 -13.05 -28.18 8.51
CA PHE A 629 -12.78 -26.92 7.87
C PHE A 629 -11.27 -26.76 7.76
N MET A 630 -10.74 -27.04 6.58
CA MET A 630 -9.33 -26.88 6.26
C MET A 630 -9.14 -25.53 5.55
N SER A 631 -8.39 -24.62 6.13
CA SER A 631 -7.89 -23.45 5.42
C SER A 631 -6.42 -23.66 5.12
N HIS A 632 -6.04 -23.55 3.85
CA HIS A 632 -4.67 -23.71 3.39
C HIS A 632 -4.24 -22.46 2.64
N PHE A 633 -3.18 -21.79 3.10
CA PHE A 633 -2.56 -20.66 2.45
C PHE A 633 -1.30 -21.12 1.72
N THR A 634 -1.30 -21.04 0.38
CA THR A 634 -0.12 -21.35 -0.43
C THR A 634 0.92 -20.23 -0.32
N SER A 635 2.14 -20.44 -0.75
CA SER A 635 3.22 -19.48 -0.50
C SER A 635 4.33 -19.46 -1.55
N THR A 636 4.46 -20.50 -2.38
CA THR A 636 5.56 -20.61 -3.34
C THR A 636 5.51 -19.52 -4.42
N THR A 637 4.33 -19.00 -4.74
CA THR A 637 4.10 -17.89 -5.66
C THR A 637 4.49 -16.50 -5.10
N HIS A 638 4.86 -16.42 -3.81
CA HIS A 638 5.42 -15.20 -3.22
C HIS A 638 6.88 -14.97 -3.68
N HIS A 639 7.28 -13.69 -3.80
CA HIS A 639 8.68 -13.40 -4.09
C HIS A 639 9.63 -14.03 -3.04
N PRO A 640 10.84 -14.42 -3.37
CA PRO A 640 11.57 -14.25 -4.63
C PRO A 640 11.28 -15.33 -5.70
N TRP A 641 10.11 -15.95 -5.67
CA TRP A 641 9.63 -16.96 -6.65
C TRP A 641 10.58 -18.15 -6.81
N ALA A 642 10.98 -18.70 -5.68
CA ALA A 642 11.86 -19.87 -5.64
C ALA A 642 11.06 -21.16 -5.67
N THR A 643 11.48 -22.11 -6.49
CA THR A 643 10.97 -23.48 -6.54
C THR A 643 11.93 -24.45 -5.86
N PRO A 644 11.47 -25.64 -5.41
CA PRO A 644 12.35 -26.67 -4.89
C PRO A 644 13.42 -27.07 -5.90
N LYS A 645 14.62 -27.48 -5.44
CA LYS A 645 15.74 -27.87 -6.30
C LYS A 645 15.44 -29.04 -7.25
N TRP A 646 14.51 -29.92 -6.87
CA TRP A 646 14.08 -31.06 -7.71
C TRP A 646 13.07 -30.66 -8.78
N PHE A 647 12.48 -29.45 -8.70
CA PHE A 647 11.53 -28.98 -9.69
C PHE A 647 12.24 -28.51 -10.95
N ASN A 648 11.84 -29.05 -12.09
CA ASN A 648 12.42 -28.69 -13.38
C ASN A 648 11.79 -27.40 -13.91
N ALA A 649 12.47 -26.28 -13.74
CA ALA A 649 12.02 -24.98 -14.22
C ALA A 649 12.13 -24.89 -15.75
N SER A 650 11.22 -24.14 -16.36
CA SER A 650 11.14 -23.89 -17.81
C SER A 650 11.37 -22.40 -18.10
N GLU A 651 11.85 -22.11 -19.30
CA GLU A 651 11.99 -20.74 -19.81
C GLU A 651 10.74 -20.37 -20.63
N TYR A 652 9.84 -19.60 -19.98
CA TYR A 652 8.60 -19.14 -20.58
C TYR A 652 8.74 -17.78 -21.27
N MET A 653 9.77 -17.02 -20.90
CA MET A 653 10.01 -15.68 -21.42
C MET A 653 11.20 -15.66 -22.37
N GLY A 654 11.05 -14.96 -23.48
CA GLY A 654 12.11 -14.80 -24.47
C GLY A 654 13.22 -13.82 -24.04
N THR A 655 14.31 -13.82 -24.80
CA THR A 655 15.45 -12.91 -24.60
C THR A 655 15.33 -11.60 -25.41
N ALA A 656 14.20 -11.39 -26.09
CA ALA A 656 14.00 -10.31 -27.03
C ALA A 656 14.20 -8.91 -26.39
N HIS A 657 14.97 -8.10 -27.12
CA HIS A 657 15.11 -6.64 -26.99
C HIS A 657 16.06 -6.05 -25.95
N GLY A 658 17.30 -6.52 -25.89
CA GLY A 658 18.44 -5.75 -25.39
C GLY A 658 19.11 -6.31 -24.14
N LEU A 659 20.39 -6.08 -24.03
CA LEU A 659 21.32 -6.52 -22.99
C LEU A 659 20.95 -6.18 -21.53
N MET A 660 19.85 -5.46 -21.28
CA MET A 660 19.42 -5.02 -19.94
C MET A 660 17.97 -5.40 -19.54
N GLN A 661 17.19 -6.02 -20.40
CA GLN A 661 15.84 -6.50 -20.05
C GLN A 661 15.88 -8.01 -19.81
N THR A 662 16.02 -8.40 -18.55
CA THR A 662 15.81 -9.78 -18.15
C THR A 662 14.39 -9.92 -17.64
N HIS A 663 13.59 -10.79 -18.26
CA HIS A 663 12.25 -11.18 -17.79
C HIS A 663 12.30 -12.20 -16.66
N LYS A 664 13.38 -12.19 -15.86
CA LYS A 664 13.70 -13.21 -14.87
C LYS A 664 12.59 -13.37 -13.83
N ASP A 665 12.07 -12.26 -13.32
CA ASP A 665 11.11 -12.32 -12.23
C ASP A 665 9.78 -12.92 -12.69
N LEU A 666 9.27 -12.48 -13.85
CA LEU A 666 8.07 -13.05 -14.45
C LEU A 666 8.25 -14.51 -14.84
N ASN A 667 9.41 -14.87 -15.39
CA ASN A 667 9.72 -16.26 -15.72
C ASN A 667 9.74 -17.16 -14.46
N SER A 668 10.37 -16.69 -13.38
CA SER A 668 10.39 -17.40 -12.09
C SER A 668 8.99 -17.53 -11.50
N TYR A 669 8.19 -16.47 -11.56
CA TYR A 669 6.80 -16.49 -11.10
C TYR A 669 5.94 -17.50 -11.88
N LEU A 670 6.04 -17.57 -13.21
CA LEU A 670 5.33 -18.56 -14.02
C LEU A 670 5.68 -20.01 -13.64
N ASN A 671 6.95 -20.26 -13.29
CA ASN A 671 7.39 -21.56 -12.76
C ASN A 671 6.76 -21.88 -11.40
N THR A 672 6.63 -20.89 -10.52
CA THR A 672 5.95 -21.07 -9.23
C THR A 672 4.43 -21.26 -9.40
N VAL A 673 3.81 -20.63 -10.39
CA VAL A 673 2.41 -20.87 -10.74
C VAL A 673 2.20 -22.32 -11.20
N ARG A 674 3.09 -22.86 -12.07
CA ARG A 674 3.04 -24.27 -12.48
C ARG A 674 3.23 -25.21 -11.29
N PHE A 675 4.14 -24.87 -10.37
CA PHE A 675 4.35 -25.66 -9.16
C PHE A 675 3.09 -25.66 -8.28
N THR A 676 2.47 -24.51 -8.07
CA THR A 676 1.26 -24.37 -7.27
C THR A 676 0.06 -25.09 -7.92
N ASP A 677 -0.08 -25.04 -9.25
CA ASP A 677 -1.12 -25.78 -9.96
C ASP A 677 -0.96 -27.31 -9.79
N ALA A 678 0.29 -27.81 -9.89
CA ALA A 678 0.58 -29.21 -9.61
C ALA A 678 0.30 -29.59 -8.13
N TRP A 679 0.59 -28.72 -7.18
CA TRP A 679 0.26 -28.93 -5.76
C TRP A 679 -1.25 -28.96 -5.53
N ILE A 680 -2.02 -28.06 -6.15
CA ILE A 680 -3.47 -28.09 -6.12
C ILE A 680 -4.02 -29.41 -6.65
N GLY A 681 -3.46 -29.92 -7.76
CA GLY A 681 -3.79 -31.26 -8.27
C GLY A 681 -3.53 -32.36 -7.22
N GLN A 682 -2.41 -32.30 -6.51
CA GLN A 682 -2.13 -33.27 -5.42
C GLN A 682 -3.13 -33.12 -4.24
N LEU A 683 -3.55 -31.91 -3.89
CA LEU A 683 -4.59 -31.71 -2.86
C LEU A 683 -5.91 -32.35 -3.27
N MET A 684 -6.33 -32.15 -4.53
CA MET A 684 -7.55 -32.77 -5.04
C MET A 684 -7.43 -34.30 -5.06
N GLN A 685 -6.27 -34.84 -5.43
CA GLN A 685 -5.99 -36.27 -5.39
C GLN A 685 -6.07 -36.83 -3.94
N ILE A 686 -5.56 -36.10 -2.93
CA ILE A 686 -5.67 -36.50 -1.52
C ILE A 686 -7.15 -36.61 -1.11
N LEU A 687 -8.01 -35.64 -1.50
CA LEU A 687 -9.44 -35.71 -1.19
C LEU A 687 -10.12 -36.91 -1.83
N ASP A 688 -9.74 -37.29 -3.06
CA ASP A 688 -10.23 -38.48 -3.76
C ASP A 688 -9.79 -39.77 -3.08
N GLU A 689 -8.50 -39.88 -2.76
CA GLU A 689 -7.92 -41.04 -2.06
C GLU A 689 -8.52 -41.29 -0.67
N GLN A 690 -8.89 -40.18 0.02
CA GLN A 690 -9.58 -40.25 1.31
C GLN A 690 -11.11 -40.47 1.18
N GLY A 691 -11.63 -40.53 -0.05
CA GLY A 691 -13.04 -40.80 -0.32
C GLY A 691 -14.01 -39.67 0.05
N ILE A 692 -13.53 -38.42 0.22
CA ILE A 692 -14.33 -37.29 0.72
C ILE A 692 -14.61 -36.20 -0.33
N SER A 693 -14.10 -36.33 -1.55
CA SER A 693 -14.25 -35.33 -2.63
C SER A 693 -15.70 -34.98 -2.92
N ASN A 694 -16.62 -35.98 -2.91
CA ASN A 694 -18.04 -35.78 -3.20
C ASN A 694 -18.83 -35.10 -2.08
N GLU A 695 -18.22 -34.92 -0.90
CA GLU A 695 -18.82 -34.30 0.29
C GLU A 695 -18.09 -33.00 0.70
N THR A 696 -17.07 -32.59 -0.09
CA THR A 696 -16.23 -31.45 0.24
C THR A 696 -16.48 -30.28 -0.73
N LEU A 697 -16.85 -29.14 -0.16
CA LEU A 697 -16.82 -27.85 -0.87
C LEU A 697 -15.36 -27.33 -0.83
N VAL A 698 -14.72 -27.22 -1.98
CA VAL A 698 -13.38 -26.62 -2.14
C VAL A 698 -13.51 -25.21 -2.70
N VAL A 699 -13.05 -24.23 -1.95
CA VAL A 699 -13.07 -22.81 -2.36
C VAL A 699 -11.65 -22.38 -2.69
N PHE A 700 -11.41 -21.96 -3.92
CA PHE A 700 -10.15 -21.38 -4.36
C PHE A 700 -10.28 -19.87 -4.45
N VAL A 701 -9.30 -19.13 -3.91
CA VAL A 701 -9.25 -17.68 -3.98
C VAL A 701 -7.82 -17.18 -4.00
N GLY A 702 -7.50 -16.21 -4.87
CA GLY A 702 -6.27 -15.45 -4.75
C GLY A 702 -6.36 -14.45 -3.59
N ASP A 703 -5.31 -14.34 -2.78
CA ASP A 703 -5.26 -13.30 -1.73
C ASP A 703 -5.09 -11.91 -2.38
N HIS A 704 -4.19 -11.77 -3.31
CA HIS A 704 -4.00 -10.67 -4.25
C HIS A 704 -3.27 -11.19 -5.50
N GLY A 705 -3.02 -10.31 -6.47
CA GLY A 705 -2.19 -10.61 -7.63
C GLY A 705 -0.77 -10.05 -7.48
N GLN A 706 -0.01 -10.05 -8.56
CA GLN A 706 1.37 -9.59 -8.62
C GLN A 706 1.62 -8.82 -9.93
N ALA A 707 2.09 -7.58 -9.83
CA ALA A 707 2.50 -6.78 -10.97
C ALA A 707 3.98 -6.96 -11.28
N PHE A 708 4.33 -7.04 -12.56
CA PHE A 708 5.69 -7.16 -13.08
C PHE A 708 6.06 -5.99 -13.99
N LYS A 709 7.34 -5.88 -14.37
CA LYS A 709 7.84 -4.84 -15.28
C LYS A 709 7.17 -4.90 -16.65
N GLU A 710 6.72 -6.07 -17.02
CA GLU A 710 6.03 -6.35 -18.27
C GLU A 710 4.60 -5.77 -18.28
N ASP A 711 3.96 -5.69 -17.12
CA ASP A 711 2.63 -5.05 -16.96
C ASP A 711 2.75 -3.53 -16.89
N VAL A 712 3.63 -3.04 -16.03
CA VAL A 712 3.74 -1.62 -15.66
C VAL A 712 5.14 -1.28 -15.14
N SER A 713 5.53 -0.02 -15.25
CA SER A 713 6.86 0.45 -14.80
C SER A 713 7.14 0.25 -13.30
N LYS A 714 6.08 0.11 -12.47
CA LYS A 714 6.14 -0.13 -11.04
C LYS A 714 5.79 -1.59 -10.73
N THR A 715 6.69 -2.32 -10.13
CA THR A 715 6.53 -3.75 -9.84
C THR A 715 6.16 -4.02 -8.39
N GLY A 716 5.66 -5.23 -8.12
CA GLY A 716 5.25 -5.64 -6.78
C GLY A 716 3.95 -5.03 -6.32
N THR A 717 3.60 -5.27 -5.07
CA THR A 717 2.36 -4.76 -4.44
C THR A 717 2.57 -3.45 -3.69
N TYR A 718 3.80 -3.19 -3.20
CA TYR A 718 4.08 -2.05 -2.33
C TYR A 718 3.92 -0.71 -3.04
N GLY A 719 2.94 0.07 -2.60
CA GLY A 719 2.59 1.36 -3.18
C GLY A 719 2.20 1.28 -4.66
N ASN A 720 1.80 0.11 -5.15
CA ASN A 720 1.45 -0.14 -6.54
C ASN A 720 -0.02 -0.51 -6.66
N PRO A 721 -0.88 0.41 -7.13
CA PRO A 721 -2.31 0.19 -7.24
C PRO A 721 -2.75 -0.50 -8.54
N HIS A 722 -1.83 -0.95 -9.40
CA HIS A 722 -2.15 -1.55 -10.70
C HIS A 722 -3.12 -2.73 -10.57
N ILE A 723 -4.01 -2.91 -11.54
CA ILE A 723 -5.07 -3.92 -11.50
C ILE A 723 -4.54 -5.35 -11.36
N SER A 724 -3.35 -5.64 -11.88
CA SER A 724 -2.68 -6.94 -11.74
C SER A 724 -2.46 -7.37 -10.28
N ASN A 725 -2.43 -6.42 -9.35
CA ASN A 725 -2.34 -6.69 -7.91
C ASN A 725 -3.71 -6.93 -7.26
N HIS A 726 -4.81 -6.64 -7.96
CA HIS A 726 -6.14 -6.62 -7.35
C HIS A 726 -7.11 -7.64 -7.94
N ARG A 727 -6.93 -8.07 -9.20
CA ARG A 727 -7.81 -9.06 -9.85
C ARG A 727 -7.40 -10.46 -9.42
N VAL A 728 -8.35 -11.22 -8.83
CA VAL A 728 -8.09 -12.54 -8.23
C VAL A 728 -9.12 -13.57 -8.68
N PRO A 729 -8.73 -14.84 -8.85
CA PRO A 729 -9.67 -15.92 -9.07
C PRO A 729 -10.52 -16.20 -7.82
N ILE A 730 -11.79 -16.55 -8.00
CA ILE A 730 -12.64 -17.12 -6.96
C ILE A 730 -13.44 -18.28 -7.60
N THR A 731 -13.31 -19.50 -7.02
CA THR A 731 -14.03 -20.68 -7.50
C THR A 731 -14.56 -21.50 -6.32
N PHE A 732 -15.85 -21.84 -6.36
CA PHE A 732 -16.51 -22.75 -5.44
C PHE A 732 -16.69 -24.09 -6.11
N ARG A 733 -15.80 -25.04 -5.88
CA ARG A 733 -15.81 -26.35 -6.53
C ARG A 733 -16.51 -27.38 -5.64
N HIS A 734 -17.47 -28.07 -6.23
CA HIS A 734 -18.07 -29.29 -5.68
C HIS A 734 -18.55 -30.18 -6.84
N PRO A 735 -18.22 -31.51 -6.86
CA PRO A 735 -18.49 -32.36 -8.02
C PRO A 735 -19.97 -32.49 -8.40
N GLN A 736 -20.89 -32.22 -7.46
CA GLN A 736 -22.33 -32.35 -7.65
C GLN A 736 -23.01 -30.99 -7.90
N LEU A 737 -22.28 -29.86 -7.85
CA LEU A 737 -22.83 -28.57 -8.24
C LEU A 737 -22.72 -28.38 -9.77
N PRO A 738 -23.77 -27.84 -10.44
CA PRO A 738 -23.70 -27.47 -11.84
C PRO A 738 -22.53 -26.52 -12.11
N ARG A 739 -21.94 -26.62 -13.29
CA ARG A 739 -20.91 -25.71 -13.74
C ARG A 739 -21.54 -24.37 -14.11
N VAL A 740 -21.13 -23.32 -13.43
CA VAL A 740 -21.57 -21.94 -13.65
C VAL A 740 -20.38 -21.03 -13.84
N GLN A 741 -20.36 -20.27 -14.93
CA GLN A 741 -19.46 -19.15 -15.14
C GLN A 741 -20.21 -17.86 -14.80
N HIS A 742 -19.84 -17.19 -13.70
CA HIS A 742 -20.55 -16.01 -13.21
C HIS A 742 -19.65 -14.76 -13.33
N GLN A 743 -19.97 -13.89 -14.30
CA GLN A 743 -19.23 -12.64 -14.50
C GLN A 743 -19.80 -11.56 -13.58
N VAL A 744 -19.00 -11.08 -12.63
CA VAL A 744 -19.43 -10.06 -11.66
C VAL A 744 -18.25 -9.32 -11.01
N ASN A 745 -18.37 -7.99 -10.85
CA ASN A 745 -17.45 -7.18 -10.06
C ASN A 745 -17.75 -7.36 -8.55
N ALA A 746 -17.41 -8.53 -8.03
CA ALA A 746 -17.50 -8.86 -6.61
C ALA A 746 -16.13 -8.70 -5.92
N THR A 747 -16.09 -8.85 -4.61
CA THR A 747 -14.83 -8.93 -3.86
C THR A 747 -14.76 -10.21 -3.05
N SER A 748 -13.56 -10.52 -2.56
CA SER A 748 -13.31 -11.68 -1.67
C SER A 748 -14.14 -11.67 -0.38
N LEU A 749 -14.74 -10.55 0.01
CA LEU A 749 -15.75 -10.49 1.10
C LEU A 749 -16.95 -11.40 0.89
N SER A 750 -17.30 -11.68 -0.36
CA SER A 750 -18.46 -12.51 -0.73
C SER A 750 -18.26 -14.00 -0.44
N ILE A 751 -17.05 -14.44 -0.11
CA ILE A 751 -16.73 -15.86 0.11
C ILE A 751 -17.46 -16.41 1.34
N LEU A 752 -17.30 -15.78 2.50
CA LEU A 752 -17.91 -16.26 3.73
C LEU A 752 -19.46 -16.30 3.67
N PRO A 753 -20.17 -15.23 3.24
CA PRO A 753 -21.61 -15.29 3.10
C PRO A 753 -22.06 -16.31 2.04
N THR A 754 -21.27 -16.55 0.98
CA THR A 754 -21.58 -17.61 -0.01
C THR A 754 -21.46 -19.01 0.58
N ILE A 755 -20.43 -19.27 1.41
CA ILE A 755 -20.28 -20.54 2.10
C ILE A 755 -21.48 -20.79 3.03
N LEU A 756 -21.89 -19.79 3.82
CA LEU A 756 -23.04 -19.93 4.72
C LEU A 756 -24.36 -20.15 3.93
N ASP A 757 -24.55 -19.39 2.87
CA ASP A 757 -25.76 -19.55 1.99
C ASP A 757 -25.79 -20.94 1.32
N LEU A 758 -24.63 -21.47 0.90
CA LEU A 758 -24.53 -22.84 0.38
C LEU A 758 -24.89 -23.87 1.45
N LEU A 759 -24.32 -23.79 2.65
CA LEU A 759 -24.59 -24.72 3.74
C LEU A 759 -26.09 -24.74 4.12
N VAL A 760 -26.71 -23.57 4.20
CA VAL A 760 -28.16 -23.44 4.47
C VAL A 760 -29.00 -24.02 3.32
N SER A 761 -28.67 -23.65 2.09
CA SER A 761 -29.51 -23.97 0.91
C SER A 761 -29.42 -25.45 0.49
N THR A 762 -28.31 -26.13 0.80
CA THR A 762 -28.12 -27.56 0.52
C THR A 762 -28.61 -28.47 1.68
N ASP A 763 -29.19 -27.91 2.73
CA ASP A 763 -29.57 -28.65 3.94
C ASP A 763 -28.39 -29.40 4.56
N SER A 764 -27.22 -28.76 4.56
CA SER A 764 -25.98 -29.35 5.08
C SER A 764 -25.74 -29.03 6.57
N LEU A 765 -26.69 -28.37 7.23
CA LEU A 765 -26.67 -28.03 8.65
C LEU A 765 -27.90 -28.61 9.34
N ASN A 766 -27.79 -28.87 10.65
CA ASN A 766 -28.97 -29.20 11.44
C ASN A 766 -29.89 -27.98 11.64
N PRO A 767 -31.11 -28.13 12.14
CA PRO A 767 -32.05 -26.99 12.22
C PRO A 767 -31.58 -25.82 13.07
N LYS A 768 -30.79 -26.05 14.14
CA LYS A 768 -30.27 -25.00 15.00
C LYS A 768 -29.12 -24.24 14.30
N ASP A 769 -28.17 -24.99 13.73
CA ASP A 769 -27.06 -24.43 12.95
C ASP A 769 -27.59 -23.66 11.72
N THR A 770 -28.64 -24.17 11.07
CA THR A 770 -29.33 -23.52 9.96
C THR A 770 -29.94 -22.17 10.38
N ALA A 771 -30.63 -22.12 11.52
CA ALA A 771 -31.17 -20.87 12.04
C ALA A 771 -30.09 -19.84 12.37
N ALA A 772 -29.00 -20.28 13.00
CA ALA A 772 -27.87 -19.41 13.29
C ALA A 772 -27.18 -18.91 12.02
N ALA A 773 -26.92 -19.80 11.05
CA ALA A 773 -26.29 -19.42 9.78
C ALA A 773 -27.18 -18.47 8.96
N ALA A 774 -28.48 -18.68 8.90
CA ALA A 774 -29.43 -17.83 8.18
C ALA A 774 -29.54 -16.42 8.80
N ASP A 775 -29.39 -16.30 10.09
CA ASP A 775 -29.32 -15.00 10.77
C ASP A 775 -27.96 -14.33 10.53
N LEU A 776 -26.86 -15.06 10.72
CA LEU A 776 -25.49 -14.52 10.61
C LEU A 776 -25.15 -14.08 9.19
N VAL A 777 -25.57 -14.80 8.15
CA VAL A 777 -25.27 -14.45 6.75
C VAL A 777 -25.77 -13.06 6.38
N GLN A 778 -26.83 -12.58 7.03
CA GLN A 778 -27.40 -11.24 6.82
C GLN A 778 -26.50 -10.13 7.40
N ASP A 779 -25.60 -10.47 8.32
CA ASP A 779 -24.75 -9.50 8.99
C ASP A 779 -23.43 -9.24 8.24
N TYR A 780 -23.02 -10.11 7.34
CA TYR A 780 -21.80 -9.92 6.57
C TYR A 780 -21.95 -8.88 5.46
N GLU A 781 -20.86 -8.24 5.10
CA GLU A 781 -20.84 -7.11 4.16
C GLU A 781 -20.88 -7.53 2.69
N GLY A 782 -20.42 -8.76 2.37
CA GLY A 782 -20.46 -9.32 1.01
C GLY A 782 -21.84 -9.86 0.62
N GLN A 783 -22.08 -9.95 -0.69
CA GLN A 783 -23.27 -10.62 -1.25
C GLN A 783 -22.97 -12.09 -1.56
N SER A 784 -23.99 -12.95 -1.53
CA SER A 784 -23.86 -14.36 -1.91
C SER A 784 -23.67 -14.51 -3.42
N LEU A 785 -22.66 -15.30 -3.83
CA LEU A 785 -22.31 -15.52 -5.24
C LEU A 785 -23.04 -16.70 -5.90
N ILE A 786 -23.93 -17.39 -5.15
CA ILE A 786 -24.86 -18.38 -5.74
C ILE A 786 -26.21 -17.76 -6.14
N ARG A 787 -26.34 -16.46 -6.00
CA ARG A 787 -27.50 -15.65 -6.37
C ARG A 787 -27.12 -14.53 -7.32
N PRO A 788 -28.04 -14.06 -8.19
CA PRO A 788 -27.78 -12.89 -9.01
C PRO A 788 -27.29 -11.71 -8.14
N PHE A 789 -26.16 -11.15 -8.50
CA PHE A 789 -25.52 -10.06 -7.77
C PHE A 789 -26.28 -8.74 -8.03
N LYS A 790 -26.56 -7.98 -6.99
CA LYS A 790 -27.17 -6.65 -7.12
C LYS A 790 -26.08 -5.60 -7.25
N ALA A 791 -25.82 -5.18 -8.48
CA ALA A 791 -24.87 -4.09 -8.75
C ALA A 791 -25.39 -2.73 -8.25
N THR A 792 -26.73 -2.56 -8.20
CA THR A 792 -27.40 -1.40 -7.62
C THR A 792 -28.64 -1.83 -6.85
N HIS A 793 -29.02 -1.06 -5.84
CA HIS A 793 -30.26 -1.27 -5.09
C HIS A 793 -30.81 0.06 -4.58
N LYS A 794 -32.05 0.41 -4.99
CA LYS A 794 -32.74 1.65 -4.56
C LYS A 794 -31.88 2.92 -4.71
N GLY A 795 -31.25 3.07 -5.88
CA GLY A 795 -30.37 4.20 -6.20
C GLY A 795 -28.98 4.17 -5.58
N ARG A 796 -28.64 3.14 -4.81
CA ARG A 796 -27.29 2.92 -4.26
C ARG A 796 -26.50 2.00 -5.15
N ARG A 797 -25.21 2.27 -5.34
CA ARG A 797 -24.26 1.40 -6.04
C ARG A 797 -23.65 0.39 -5.06
N ALA A 798 -23.37 -0.81 -5.52
CA ALA A 798 -22.51 -1.74 -4.80
C ALA A 798 -21.05 -1.31 -5.00
N TRP A 799 -20.52 -0.61 -4.02
CA TRP A 799 -19.14 -0.14 -4.01
C TRP A 799 -18.19 -1.24 -3.54
N ASN A 800 -17.06 -1.35 -4.20
CA ASN A 800 -15.96 -2.23 -3.83
C ASN A 800 -14.73 -1.38 -3.48
N TYR A 801 -14.10 -1.72 -2.36
CA TYR A 801 -12.91 -1.05 -1.84
C TYR A 801 -11.76 -2.04 -1.77
N SER A 802 -10.56 -1.60 -2.15
CA SER A 802 -9.37 -2.42 -1.97
C SER A 802 -8.20 -1.54 -1.55
N LEU A 803 -7.53 -1.95 -0.48
CA LEU A 803 -6.40 -1.21 0.09
C LEU A 803 -5.10 -1.63 -0.60
N VAL A 804 -4.32 -0.63 -0.98
CA VAL A 804 -3.01 -0.85 -1.57
C VAL A 804 -1.96 -0.97 -0.46
N ASN A 805 -1.09 -1.97 -0.53
CA ASN A 805 0.02 -2.15 0.40
C ASN A 805 0.84 -0.83 0.56
N PRO A 806 1.05 -0.32 1.78
CA PRO A 806 0.89 -0.91 3.11
C PRO A 806 -0.49 -0.72 3.79
N GLY A 807 -1.49 -0.15 3.10
CA GLY A 807 -2.88 -0.10 3.58
C GLY A 807 -3.41 1.29 3.97
N GLY A 808 -2.56 2.23 4.38
CA GLY A 808 -2.97 3.56 4.87
C GLY A 808 -2.80 4.71 3.86
N ARG A 809 -2.35 4.45 2.63
CA ARG A 809 -1.95 5.50 1.67
C ARG A 809 -2.89 5.66 0.50
N MET A 810 -3.36 4.57 -0.05
CA MET A 810 -4.18 4.53 -1.24
C MET A 810 -5.34 3.56 -1.06
N LEU A 811 -6.49 3.94 -1.57
CA LEU A 811 -7.69 3.13 -1.64
C LEU A 811 -8.11 3.02 -3.10
N THR A 812 -8.27 1.81 -3.60
CA THR A 812 -8.87 1.61 -4.92
C THR A 812 -10.37 1.42 -4.76
N ILE A 813 -11.15 2.04 -5.62
CA ILE A 813 -12.59 2.07 -5.57
C ILE A 813 -13.14 1.67 -6.94
N THR A 814 -14.05 0.72 -6.95
CA THR A 814 -14.86 0.35 -8.12
C THR A 814 -16.33 0.29 -7.72
N SER A 815 -17.23 0.23 -8.69
CA SER A 815 -18.62 -0.12 -8.45
C SER A 815 -19.03 -1.27 -9.36
N SER A 816 -19.96 -2.10 -8.90
CA SER A 816 -20.32 -3.30 -9.64
C SER A 816 -21.17 -3.02 -10.90
N ASP A 817 -21.65 -1.79 -11.07
CA ASP A 817 -22.49 -1.33 -12.18
C ASP A 817 -21.72 -0.62 -13.31
N THR A 818 -20.43 -0.32 -13.09
CA THR A 818 -19.60 0.36 -14.09
C THR A 818 -18.22 -0.27 -14.19
N PRO A 819 -17.51 -0.14 -15.33
CA PRO A 819 -16.15 -0.64 -15.46
C PRO A 819 -15.08 0.34 -14.91
N TRP A 820 -15.49 1.45 -14.31
CA TRP A 820 -14.58 2.50 -13.88
C TRP A 820 -13.93 2.19 -12.55
N ARG A 821 -12.67 2.61 -12.44
CA ARG A 821 -11.86 2.44 -11.24
C ARG A 821 -11.14 3.73 -10.88
N LEU A 822 -11.19 4.08 -9.60
CA LEU A 822 -10.47 5.19 -8.99
C LEU A 822 -9.44 4.68 -8.01
N VAL A 823 -8.19 5.15 -8.11
CA VAL A 823 -7.22 5.10 -7.00
C VAL A 823 -7.28 6.43 -6.27
N LEU A 824 -7.77 6.38 -5.05
CA LEU A 824 -7.95 7.52 -4.16
C LEU A 824 -6.75 7.65 -3.22
N PRO A 825 -5.98 8.74 -3.26
CA PRO A 825 -4.94 8.99 -2.28
C PRO A 825 -5.53 9.32 -0.91
N LEU A 826 -5.16 8.54 0.11
CA LEU A 826 -5.49 8.78 1.51
C LEU A 826 -4.44 9.67 2.22
N ASP A 827 -3.28 9.83 1.60
CA ASP A 827 -2.22 10.73 2.05
C ASP A 827 -1.91 11.82 1.00
N LYS A 828 -1.03 12.75 1.36
CA LYS A 828 -0.59 13.82 0.44
C LYS A 828 0.58 13.41 -0.45
N LYS A 829 0.97 12.12 -0.50
CA LYS A 829 2.17 11.65 -1.19
C LYS A 829 1.87 10.98 -2.53
N THR A 830 0.61 10.62 -2.80
CA THR A 830 0.20 9.84 -3.96
C THR A 830 -0.76 10.63 -4.87
N GLU A 831 -0.89 10.20 -6.12
CA GLU A 831 -1.74 10.79 -7.13
C GLU A 831 -3.12 10.13 -7.14
N TYR A 832 -4.10 10.84 -7.69
CA TYR A 832 -5.34 10.23 -8.13
C TYR A 832 -5.09 9.51 -9.45
N ILE A 833 -5.63 8.29 -9.61
CA ILE A 833 -5.53 7.53 -10.86
C ILE A 833 -6.94 7.08 -11.25
N PHE A 834 -7.27 7.26 -12.53
CA PHE A 834 -8.51 6.74 -13.11
C PHE A 834 -8.18 5.77 -14.24
N SER A 835 -8.95 4.68 -14.31
CA SER A 835 -8.93 3.71 -15.41
C SER A 835 -10.33 3.27 -15.76
N ASP A 836 -10.51 2.89 -17.04
CA ASP A 836 -11.73 2.26 -17.56
C ASP A 836 -11.42 0.81 -17.95
N LEU A 837 -11.70 -0.11 -17.04
CA LEU A 837 -11.42 -1.55 -17.22
C LEU A 837 -12.27 -2.20 -18.32
N GLY A 838 -13.29 -1.51 -18.86
CA GLY A 838 -14.07 -1.97 -19.99
C GLY A 838 -13.34 -1.80 -21.32
N SER A 839 -12.66 -0.67 -21.50
CA SER A 839 -11.88 -0.37 -22.69
C SER A 839 -10.41 -0.75 -22.56
N ASP A 840 -9.87 -0.72 -21.34
CA ASP A 840 -8.47 -1.04 -21.01
C ASP A 840 -8.41 -1.99 -19.81
N PRO A 841 -8.69 -3.28 -19.99
CA PRO A 841 -8.72 -4.25 -18.89
C PRO A 841 -7.35 -4.51 -18.25
N MET A 842 -6.25 -4.16 -18.93
CA MET A 842 -4.89 -4.32 -18.43
C MET A 842 -4.28 -3.04 -17.84
N GLU A 843 -5.04 -1.95 -17.79
CA GLU A 843 -4.59 -0.64 -17.29
C GLU A 843 -3.30 -0.11 -17.95
N LEU A 844 -3.18 -0.28 -19.26
CA LEU A 844 -2.06 0.22 -20.04
C LEU A 844 -2.11 1.75 -20.25
N GLU A 845 -3.31 2.35 -20.20
CA GLU A 845 -3.55 3.77 -20.43
C GLU A 845 -4.23 4.45 -19.23
N LEU A 846 -3.45 4.72 -18.18
CA LEU A 846 -3.92 5.36 -16.96
C LEU A 846 -4.07 6.88 -17.12
N VAL A 847 -5.07 7.49 -16.46
CA VAL A 847 -5.18 8.93 -16.27
C VAL A 847 -4.72 9.29 -14.86
N LEU A 848 -3.58 10.00 -14.75
CA LEU A 848 -2.96 10.37 -13.48
C LEU A 848 -3.03 11.88 -13.30
N GLU A 849 -3.44 12.35 -12.11
CA GLU A 849 -3.51 13.77 -11.79
C GLU A 849 -3.33 13.99 -10.27
N TRP A 850 -2.81 15.16 -9.90
CA TRP A 850 -2.58 15.50 -8.50
C TRP A 850 -3.79 16.09 -7.79
N SER A 851 -4.84 16.41 -8.50
CA SER A 851 -6.09 16.92 -7.94
C SER A 851 -7.31 16.27 -8.58
N LEU A 852 -8.38 16.09 -7.79
CA LEU A 852 -9.64 15.56 -8.29
C LEU A 852 -10.23 16.42 -9.41
N SER A 853 -10.14 17.75 -9.29
CA SER A 853 -10.68 18.69 -10.28
C SER A 853 -10.00 18.55 -11.65
N SER A 854 -8.67 18.38 -11.66
CA SER A 854 -7.89 18.14 -12.87
C SER A 854 -8.23 16.76 -13.46
N LEU A 855 -8.29 15.72 -12.60
CA LEU A 855 -8.65 14.37 -13.01
C LEU A 855 -10.04 14.34 -13.65
N ALA A 856 -11.06 14.90 -12.98
CA ALA A 856 -12.42 14.94 -13.50
C ALA A 856 -12.53 15.69 -14.85
N SER A 857 -11.76 16.77 -15.01
CA SER A 857 -11.70 17.51 -16.29
C SER A 857 -11.05 16.70 -17.40
N THR A 858 -10.02 15.92 -17.10
CA THR A 858 -9.33 15.05 -18.06
C THR A 858 -10.18 13.84 -18.41
N VAL A 859 -10.83 13.21 -17.42
CA VAL A 859 -11.76 12.08 -17.63
C VAL A 859 -12.96 12.49 -18.46
N ARG A 860 -13.57 13.66 -18.20
CA ARG A 860 -14.66 14.22 -19.00
C ARG A 860 -14.28 14.33 -20.48
N ARG A 861 -13.06 14.77 -20.77
CA ARG A 861 -12.57 14.97 -22.13
C ARG A 861 -12.19 13.67 -22.82
N LYS A 862 -11.59 12.70 -22.09
CA LYS A 862 -11.07 11.46 -22.67
C LYS A 862 -12.12 10.33 -22.71
N HIS A 863 -13.03 10.32 -21.75
CA HIS A 863 -14.05 9.30 -21.60
C HIS A 863 -15.47 9.87 -21.74
N SER A 864 -16.10 10.26 -20.61
CA SER A 864 -17.45 10.82 -20.64
C SER A 864 -17.75 11.73 -19.43
N GLU A 865 -18.88 12.45 -19.49
CA GLU A 865 -19.40 13.22 -18.34
C GLU A 865 -19.82 12.29 -17.20
N GLU A 866 -20.47 11.17 -17.54
CA GLU A 866 -20.92 10.16 -16.57
C GLU A 866 -19.75 9.57 -15.80
N ALA A 867 -18.61 9.29 -16.47
CA ALA A 867 -17.40 8.82 -15.82
C ALA A 867 -16.81 9.87 -14.86
N ALA A 868 -16.86 11.17 -15.25
CA ALA A 868 -16.41 12.26 -14.40
C ALA A 868 -17.33 12.48 -13.19
N ASP A 869 -18.63 12.28 -13.33
CA ASP A 869 -19.57 12.36 -12.21
C ASP A 869 -19.43 11.16 -11.25
N TRP A 870 -19.29 9.94 -11.80
CA TRP A 870 -18.97 8.75 -11.03
C TRP A 870 -17.68 8.94 -10.20
N LEU A 871 -16.65 9.51 -10.81
CA LEU A 871 -15.37 9.79 -10.16
C LEU A 871 -15.54 10.69 -8.92
N ARG A 872 -16.36 11.76 -9.03
CA ARG A 872 -16.63 12.67 -7.90
C ARG A 872 -17.43 11.98 -6.79
N GLU A 873 -18.36 11.10 -7.17
CA GLU A 873 -19.11 10.27 -6.23
C GLU A 873 -18.18 9.29 -5.52
N ALA A 874 -17.34 8.57 -6.26
CA ALA A 874 -16.39 7.58 -5.74
C ALA A 874 -15.41 8.20 -4.72
N GLU A 875 -14.88 9.39 -5.00
CA GLU A 875 -13.99 10.10 -4.07
C GLU A 875 -14.69 10.44 -2.76
N LYS A 876 -15.90 11.01 -2.81
CA LYS A 876 -16.66 11.37 -1.59
C LYS A 876 -17.00 10.14 -0.76
N VAL A 877 -17.47 9.08 -1.41
CA VAL A 877 -17.81 7.82 -0.74
C VAL A 877 -16.57 7.17 -0.14
N GLY A 878 -15.45 7.14 -0.88
CA GLY A 878 -14.21 6.53 -0.41
C GLY A 878 -13.59 7.24 0.79
N LEU A 879 -13.54 8.57 0.78
CA LEU A 879 -13.05 9.36 1.92
C LEU A 879 -13.91 9.16 3.17
N TRP A 880 -15.23 9.19 3.00
CA TRP A 880 -16.15 8.92 4.08
C TRP A 880 -15.96 7.49 4.61
N TRP A 881 -15.92 6.49 3.72
CA TRP A 881 -15.75 5.09 4.11
C TRP A 881 -14.47 4.87 4.91
N ALA A 882 -13.32 5.36 4.44
CA ALA A 882 -12.04 5.21 5.11
C ALA A 882 -12.03 5.81 6.52
N SER A 883 -12.64 6.99 6.68
CA SER A 883 -12.76 7.69 7.96
C SER A 883 -13.72 6.97 8.91
N GLU A 884 -14.90 6.58 8.40
CA GLU A 884 -15.95 5.94 9.19
C GLU A 884 -15.53 4.53 9.67
N ARG A 885 -14.80 3.75 8.86
CA ARG A 885 -14.25 2.47 9.29
C ARG A 885 -13.36 2.59 10.51
N LYS A 886 -12.42 3.54 10.50
CA LYS A 886 -11.55 3.81 11.65
C LYS A 886 -12.36 4.10 12.91
N ARG A 887 -13.41 4.91 12.79
CA ARG A 887 -14.30 5.26 13.89
C ARG A 887 -15.06 4.05 14.44
N LEU A 888 -15.65 3.24 13.55
CA LEU A 888 -16.45 2.07 13.92
C LEU A 888 -15.65 0.99 14.64
N TRP A 889 -14.42 0.77 14.19
CA TRP A 889 -13.50 -0.18 14.81
C TRP A 889 -12.72 0.42 15.99
N LYS A 890 -13.08 1.63 16.45
CA LYS A 890 -12.44 2.34 17.57
C LYS A 890 -10.91 2.40 17.41
N TYR A 891 -10.47 2.57 16.16
CA TYR A 891 -9.06 2.67 15.86
C TYR A 891 -8.44 3.85 16.59
N ASN A 892 -7.47 3.56 17.46
CA ASN A 892 -6.66 4.54 18.18
C ASN A 892 -5.20 4.28 17.82
N PRO A 893 -4.55 5.16 17.05
CA PRO A 893 -3.15 4.98 16.70
C PRO A 893 -2.29 5.03 17.98
N SER A 894 -1.54 3.95 18.23
CA SER A 894 -0.59 3.86 19.35
C SER A 894 0.67 4.68 19.11
#